data_ea5857b73d1f231d1facb8edbeec996c
#
_entry.id   ea5857b73d1f231d1facb8edbeec996c
#
_cell.length_a   1.000
_cell.length_b   1.000
_cell.length_c   1.000
_cell.angle_alpha   90.00
_cell.angle_beta   90.00
_cell.angle_gamma   90.00
#
_symmetry.space_group_name_H-M   'P 1'
#
loop_
_entity.id
_entity.type
_entity.pdbx_description
1 polymer ?
#
loop_
_entity_poly.entity_id
_entity_poly.type
_entity_poly.pdbx_seq_one_letter_code
_entity_poly.pdbx_strand_id
1 'polypeptide(L)'
;MTGKKIVFLLASLFTVWIANGQNTIIKGIVTDSITGEGLPYVSLIFKGTTIGTATDGDGNFSFSASTGVKNLEVSYLGYDTKEVKVIPGKTNNLKIKLAPNGITLNEVVVKPKKEKYSKKENPAVKFVKQVIASRESNDPRNHDYFQYDQYEKMVFAMNDYHPKPKKNGKPGKFDFLIDFVDTLDVGTTILPVSEKEKVESVYYRKDPKSEKRLVKGNKSSGVDEIFSRDGIQQFLNEVFREVDIFKNDIPLFLQRFVSPLSTIGPNYYKYYLLDTLNVNGQKCVDLGFVPFNSETFGFTGHLFVTLDSTFFVQKAILNVPKDINLNFVSGMTIEQTFERTPDSTRIITKDDINVNFKLSEKSKGMYARRLNIYSNHSFDEPDAERALVFKESAPVITLKDAYQQSEDFWTSNRPEEAIKKNPNSVEKLMAKFRSVPLFYITEKVVSVLVSGYIPTNKDPLKSKFEFGPMNTAISGNAIEGARFRVGGTTTTAFSKNLFFDGYMAYGTKDEKLKYDALVEYSFNDRKEYRKEFPLNSIRLEYMYDINQLGQQYMYASKDNMFLAWKRQKDTRATYLRQAELTYYHEHYNGLAYGAVVRNRREYATEYAVFDRIGPDGTISPVKSYDMTELELKFRYAKDEKFYQTRNLRYPITFDALIFNFSHVMAKKDLLGSSYDYHRTDIGIQKRFWFSAFGYIDLITKAGKVWNKVPYPLLILPNANLSYTIQPESYTNMNAMEFISDEYASWDLTYYMNGNLLNRLPLVKKLKWREVFCFRGLWGHLTDKNNPMNGGDGLYLFPDGSYTLGKAPYMEASVGIENIFKFLRLDYVWRLNYRDHPGIQTKGVRFMMRMSF
;
A
#
# COMPACT_ATOMS: atom_id res chain seq x y z
N MET A 1 25.05 28.50 11.95
CA MET A 1 23.85 29.13 11.33
C MET A 1 22.65 28.71 12.15
N THR A 2 21.97 29.64 12.78
CA THR A 2 20.98 29.44 13.85
C THR A 2 19.71 28.76 13.35
N GLY A 3 19.17 27.79 14.14
CA GLY A 3 18.02 26.96 13.83
C GLY A 3 16.72 27.65 13.37
N LYS A 4 16.63 28.98 13.53
CA LYS A 4 15.53 29.79 12.99
C LYS A 4 15.53 29.90 11.46
N LYS A 5 16.68 29.73 10.78
CA LYS A 5 16.73 29.76 9.30
C LYS A 5 16.32 28.45 8.64
N ILE A 6 16.45 27.33 9.33
CA ILE A 6 16.02 26.01 8.82
C ILE A 6 14.51 25.85 8.96
N VAL A 7 13.91 26.34 10.03
CA VAL A 7 12.45 26.36 10.20
C VAL A 7 11.79 27.32 9.20
N PHE A 8 12.45 28.42 8.84
CA PHE A 8 11.97 29.34 7.82
C PHE A 8 12.09 28.75 6.40
N LEU A 9 13.11 27.93 6.14
CA LEU A 9 13.25 27.22 4.87
C LEU A 9 12.20 26.11 4.69
N LEU A 10 11.89 25.38 5.74
CA LEU A 10 10.82 24.38 5.74
C LEU A 10 9.42 25.02 5.67
N ALA A 11 9.24 26.16 6.33
CA ALA A 11 7.99 26.93 6.24
C ALA A 11 7.81 27.60 4.88
N SER A 12 8.88 28.03 4.22
CA SER A 12 8.82 28.62 2.87
C SER A 12 8.57 27.59 1.78
N LEU A 13 8.90 26.31 1.98
CA LEU A 13 8.50 25.21 1.10
C LEU A 13 6.98 24.95 1.16
N PHE A 14 6.32 25.29 2.27
CA PHE A 14 4.87 25.19 2.41
C PHE A 14 4.10 26.42 1.92
N THR A 15 4.75 27.58 1.79
CA THR A 15 4.05 28.84 1.42
C THR A 15 4.08 29.20 -0.06
N VAL A 16 4.82 28.48 -0.92
CA VAL A 16 4.88 28.77 -2.37
C VAL A 16 3.61 28.28 -3.12
N TRP A 17 2.65 27.65 -2.45
CA TRP A 17 1.48 27.03 -3.08
C TRP A 17 0.16 27.81 -2.96
N ILE A 18 0.20 29.12 -2.73
CA ILE A 18 -1.03 29.92 -2.75
C ILE A 18 -1.10 30.71 -4.06
N ALA A 19 -1.57 30.08 -5.12
CA ALA A 19 -2.07 30.77 -6.30
C ALA A 19 -3.56 30.47 -6.46
N ASN A 20 -4.39 31.47 -6.20
CA ASN A 20 -5.83 31.44 -6.35
C ASN A 20 -6.25 31.29 -7.82
N GLY A 21 -6.52 30.07 -8.28
CA GLY A 21 -7.40 29.85 -9.41
C GLY A 21 -8.84 29.84 -8.87
N GLN A 22 -9.70 30.73 -9.36
CA GLN A 22 -11.10 30.78 -8.94
C GLN A 22 -11.85 29.57 -9.53
N ASN A 23 -12.08 28.52 -8.71
CA ASN A 23 -12.94 27.41 -9.08
C ASN A 23 -14.40 27.87 -9.17
N THR A 24 -15.11 27.44 -10.22
CA THR A 24 -16.54 27.60 -10.31
C THR A 24 -17.18 26.55 -9.40
N ILE A 25 -17.80 26.98 -8.32
CA ILE A 25 -18.57 26.11 -7.44
C ILE A 25 -20.04 26.22 -7.86
N ILE A 26 -20.67 25.06 -8.13
CA ILE A 26 -22.07 24.98 -8.52
C ILE A 26 -22.75 24.09 -7.50
N LYS A 27 -23.74 24.63 -6.85
CA LYS A 27 -24.57 23.92 -5.88
C LYS A 27 -26.02 24.37 -5.98
N GLY A 28 -26.91 23.53 -5.57
CA GLY A 28 -28.31 23.83 -5.64
C GLY A 28 -29.22 22.62 -5.50
N ILE A 29 -30.42 22.79 -5.99
CA ILE A 29 -31.45 21.76 -6.01
C ILE A 29 -32.14 21.74 -7.37
N VAL A 30 -32.44 20.54 -7.87
CA VAL A 30 -33.29 20.33 -9.03
C VAL A 30 -34.62 19.80 -8.53
N THR A 31 -35.70 20.46 -8.95
CA THR A 31 -37.06 20.11 -8.55
C THR A 31 -37.97 19.93 -9.75
N ASP A 32 -38.98 19.11 -9.61
CA ASP A 32 -40.09 19.04 -10.54
C ASP A 32 -40.84 20.39 -10.59
N SER A 33 -41.14 20.89 -11.79
CA SER A 33 -41.78 22.18 -11.95
C SER A 33 -43.25 22.20 -11.51
N ILE A 34 -43.89 21.03 -11.46
CA ILE A 34 -45.31 20.87 -11.12
C ILE A 34 -45.50 20.55 -9.63
N THR A 35 -44.74 19.53 -9.14
CA THR A 35 -44.91 19.07 -7.76
C THR A 35 -44.01 19.81 -6.78
N GLY A 36 -42.94 20.47 -7.25
CA GLY A 36 -41.97 21.16 -6.41
C GLY A 36 -41.04 20.21 -5.63
N GLU A 37 -41.16 18.90 -5.84
CA GLU A 37 -40.29 17.91 -5.18
C GLU A 37 -38.91 17.85 -5.78
N GLY A 38 -37.90 17.53 -4.95
CA GLY A 38 -36.53 17.33 -5.42
C GLY A 38 -36.43 16.11 -6.34
N LEU A 39 -35.81 16.28 -7.51
CA LEU A 39 -35.61 15.21 -8.48
C LEU A 39 -34.30 14.51 -8.21
N PRO A 40 -34.32 13.24 -7.82
CA PRO A 40 -33.11 12.48 -7.55
C PRO A 40 -32.41 12.10 -8.85
N TYR A 41 -31.08 12.06 -8.79
CA TYR A 41 -30.19 11.53 -9.86
C TYR A 41 -30.29 12.23 -11.22
N VAL A 42 -30.73 13.49 -11.22
CA VAL A 42 -30.71 14.35 -12.41
C VAL A 42 -29.28 14.57 -12.86
N SER A 43 -28.97 14.32 -14.11
CA SER A 43 -27.69 14.60 -14.71
C SER A 43 -27.47 16.09 -14.91
N LEU A 44 -26.35 16.63 -14.41
CA LEU A 44 -25.94 18.02 -14.62
C LEU A 44 -24.55 18.02 -15.23
N ILE A 45 -24.45 18.31 -16.53
CA ILE A 45 -23.20 18.24 -17.29
C ILE A 45 -22.95 19.58 -17.97
N PHE A 46 -21.73 20.09 -17.95
CA PHE A 46 -21.37 21.26 -18.77
C PHE A 46 -21.49 20.91 -20.25
N LYS A 47 -22.27 21.71 -20.97
CA LYS A 47 -22.60 21.46 -22.38
C LYS A 47 -21.36 21.26 -23.24
N GLY A 48 -21.30 20.12 -23.94
CA GLY A 48 -20.17 19.73 -24.77
C GLY A 48 -18.97 19.19 -24.00
N THR A 49 -19.16 18.82 -22.72
CA THR A 49 -18.09 18.22 -21.89
C THR A 49 -18.65 17.00 -21.15
N THR A 50 -17.77 16.26 -20.51
CA THR A 50 -18.15 15.18 -19.57
C THR A 50 -18.01 15.61 -18.10
N ILE A 51 -17.81 16.91 -17.84
CA ILE A 51 -17.72 17.45 -16.48
C ILE A 51 -19.12 17.72 -15.94
N GLY A 52 -19.49 17.02 -14.90
CA GLY A 52 -20.80 17.16 -14.31
C GLY A 52 -20.96 16.43 -12.99
N THR A 53 -22.19 16.32 -12.54
CA THR A 53 -22.60 15.57 -11.35
C THR A 53 -24.03 15.11 -11.53
N ALA A 54 -24.50 14.24 -10.63
CA ALA A 54 -25.92 13.95 -10.48
C ALA A 54 -26.43 14.51 -9.15
N THR A 55 -27.74 14.77 -9.07
CA THR A 55 -28.40 15.13 -7.81
C THR A 55 -28.41 13.94 -6.84
N ASP A 56 -28.45 14.24 -5.55
CA ASP A 56 -28.69 13.24 -4.50
C ASP A 56 -30.16 12.78 -4.46
N GLY A 57 -30.50 11.92 -3.50
CA GLY A 57 -31.88 11.42 -3.33
C GLY A 57 -32.93 12.46 -3.02
N ASP A 58 -32.55 13.67 -2.59
CA ASP A 58 -33.41 14.80 -2.28
C ASP A 58 -33.36 15.90 -3.37
N GLY A 59 -32.66 15.63 -4.49
CA GLY A 59 -32.54 16.56 -5.61
C GLY A 59 -31.43 17.60 -5.44
N ASN A 60 -30.62 17.56 -4.36
CA ASN A 60 -29.54 18.52 -4.16
C ASN A 60 -28.27 18.08 -4.92
N PHE A 61 -27.51 19.07 -5.33
CA PHE A 61 -26.20 18.83 -5.97
C PHE A 61 -25.17 19.86 -5.53
N SER A 62 -23.92 19.46 -5.54
CA SER A 62 -22.77 20.34 -5.31
C SER A 62 -21.53 19.77 -5.97
N PHE A 63 -20.94 20.53 -6.89
CA PHE A 63 -19.67 20.18 -7.49
C PHE A 63 -18.85 21.42 -7.82
N SER A 64 -17.56 21.24 -8.04
CA SER A 64 -16.66 22.32 -8.46
C SER A 64 -15.99 21.94 -9.76
N ALA A 65 -15.87 22.87 -10.66
CA ALA A 65 -15.19 22.70 -11.93
C ALA A 65 -14.33 23.93 -12.23
N SER A 66 -13.18 23.68 -12.83
CA SER A 66 -12.27 24.74 -13.31
C SER A 66 -12.41 24.93 -14.82
N THR A 67 -13.63 24.96 -15.30
CA THR A 67 -13.93 25.12 -16.73
C THR A 67 -14.41 26.53 -17.02
N GLY A 68 -14.07 27.05 -18.18
CA GLY A 68 -14.60 28.30 -18.72
C GLY A 68 -15.98 28.16 -19.39
N VAL A 69 -16.55 26.97 -19.41
CA VAL A 69 -17.89 26.73 -20.01
C VAL A 69 -18.98 27.37 -19.17
N LYS A 70 -19.88 28.09 -19.84
CA LYS A 70 -20.90 28.90 -19.20
C LYS A 70 -22.29 28.24 -19.14
N ASN A 71 -22.49 27.14 -19.84
CA ASN A 71 -23.78 26.47 -19.94
C ASN A 71 -23.73 25.09 -19.29
N LEU A 72 -24.60 24.85 -18.33
CA LEU A 72 -24.85 23.58 -17.67
C LEU A 72 -26.11 22.97 -18.31
N GLU A 73 -25.99 21.80 -18.89
CA GLU A 73 -27.08 20.99 -19.38
C GLU A 73 -27.59 20.11 -18.25
N VAL A 74 -28.89 20.18 -18.00
CA VAL A 74 -29.59 19.46 -16.92
C VAL A 74 -30.63 18.58 -17.58
N SER A 75 -30.44 17.29 -17.50
CA SER A 75 -31.28 16.28 -18.14
C SER A 75 -31.74 15.22 -17.14
N TYR A 76 -33.00 14.84 -17.30
CA TYR A 76 -33.64 13.79 -16.51
C TYR A 76 -34.67 13.06 -17.33
N LEU A 77 -34.76 11.76 -17.18
CA LEU A 77 -35.67 10.94 -17.95
C LEU A 77 -37.15 11.36 -17.68
N GLY A 78 -37.90 11.55 -18.72
CA GLY A 78 -39.31 12.02 -18.65
C GLY A 78 -39.46 13.52 -18.40
N TYR A 79 -38.37 14.29 -18.50
CA TYR A 79 -38.34 15.73 -18.36
C TYR A 79 -37.65 16.42 -19.54
N ASP A 80 -38.03 17.64 -19.81
CA ASP A 80 -37.38 18.48 -20.82
C ASP A 80 -35.97 18.83 -20.36
N THR A 81 -34.98 18.61 -21.23
CA THR A 81 -33.61 19.01 -20.99
C THR A 81 -33.50 20.53 -20.90
N LYS A 82 -32.86 21.03 -19.84
CA LYS A 82 -32.74 22.46 -19.59
C LYS A 82 -31.29 22.92 -19.56
N GLU A 83 -31.00 24.00 -20.27
CA GLU A 83 -29.71 24.68 -20.17
C GLU A 83 -29.77 25.81 -19.14
N VAL A 84 -28.77 25.82 -18.24
CA VAL A 84 -28.65 26.82 -17.18
C VAL A 84 -27.30 27.52 -17.30
N LYS A 85 -27.33 28.85 -17.35
CA LYS A 85 -26.11 29.66 -17.41
C LYS A 85 -25.42 29.68 -16.05
N VAL A 86 -24.11 29.50 -16.06
CA VAL A 86 -23.24 29.49 -14.90
C VAL A 86 -22.17 30.58 -15.08
N ILE A 87 -21.81 31.25 -13.98
CA ILE A 87 -20.78 32.28 -13.98
C ILE A 87 -19.46 31.59 -13.60
N PRO A 88 -18.50 31.47 -14.52
CA PRO A 88 -17.20 30.89 -14.21
C PRO A 88 -16.46 31.65 -13.12
N GLY A 89 -15.71 30.90 -12.28
CA GLY A 89 -14.89 31.46 -11.19
C GLY A 89 -15.69 31.95 -9.97
N LYS A 90 -17.02 31.73 -9.93
CA LYS A 90 -17.85 32.11 -8.78
C LYS A 90 -18.61 30.90 -8.21
N THR A 91 -19.12 31.07 -6.99
CA THR A 91 -20.09 30.13 -6.41
C THR A 91 -21.46 30.42 -6.98
N ASN A 92 -22.01 29.46 -7.72
CA ASN A 92 -23.37 29.53 -8.29
C ASN A 92 -24.34 28.73 -7.41
N ASN A 93 -25.36 29.37 -6.87
CA ASN A 93 -26.43 28.68 -6.15
C ASN A 93 -27.65 28.59 -7.09
N LEU A 94 -27.96 27.39 -7.55
CA LEU A 94 -28.99 27.19 -8.58
C LEU A 94 -30.21 26.50 -8.01
N LYS A 95 -31.40 27.03 -8.33
CA LYS A 95 -32.67 26.35 -8.14
C LYS A 95 -33.24 26.05 -9.52
N ILE A 96 -33.14 24.79 -9.92
CA ILE A 96 -33.49 24.36 -11.28
C ILE A 96 -34.81 23.63 -11.21
N LYS A 97 -35.76 24.07 -12.06
CA LYS A 97 -37.04 23.39 -12.23
C LYS A 97 -37.03 22.71 -13.60
N LEU A 98 -37.28 21.40 -13.63
CA LEU A 98 -37.50 20.65 -14.87
C LEU A 98 -38.98 20.42 -15.09
N ALA A 99 -39.41 20.61 -16.33
CA ALA A 99 -40.80 20.35 -16.74
C ALA A 99 -40.90 18.88 -17.23
N PRO A 100 -41.89 18.12 -16.76
CA PRO A 100 -42.16 16.80 -17.31
C PRO A 100 -42.45 16.87 -18.79
N ASN A 101 -41.83 15.97 -19.60
CA ASN A 101 -42.05 15.89 -21.03
C ASN A 101 -43.36 15.10 -21.28
N GLY A 102 -44.45 15.83 -21.37
CA GLY A 102 -45.81 15.27 -21.39
C GLY A 102 -46.23 14.73 -22.75
N ILE A 103 -46.48 13.42 -22.84
CA ILE A 103 -47.57 12.88 -23.66
C ILE A 103 -48.84 12.97 -22.79
N THR A 104 -49.75 13.85 -23.15
CA THR A 104 -51.02 14.09 -22.45
C THR A 104 -51.87 12.83 -22.44
N LEU A 105 -52.05 12.24 -21.27
CA LEU A 105 -53.26 11.48 -20.93
C LEU A 105 -53.81 12.10 -19.65
N ASN A 106 -55.04 12.61 -19.73
CA ASN A 106 -55.79 13.13 -18.59
C ASN A 106 -55.91 12.04 -17.52
N GLU A 107 -55.24 12.20 -16.43
CA GLU A 107 -55.47 11.35 -15.26
C GLU A 107 -55.30 12.15 -13.95
N VAL A 108 -56.23 11.86 -13.06
CA VAL A 108 -56.38 12.44 -11.72
C VAL A 108 -55.07 12.42 -10.95
N VAL A 109 -54.61 13.63 -10.55
CA VAL A 109 -53.38 13.77 -9.74
C VAL A 109 -53.64 13.20 -8.34
N VAL A 110 -53.28 11.95 -8.15
CA VAL A 110 -52.97 11.38 -6.83
C VAL A 110 -51.52 11.75 -6.52
N LYS A 111 -51.29 12.61 -5.52
CA LYS A 111 -49.95 12.92 -5.03
C LYS A 111 -49.28 11.66 -4.55
N PRO A 112 -48.22 11.12 -5.18
CA PRO A 112 -47.51 9.98 -4.62
C PRO A 112 -46.77 10.45 -3.37
N LYS A 113 -47.03 9.80 -2.23
CA LYS A 113 -46.15 9.88 -1.06
C LYS A 113 -44.73 9.46 -1.50
N LYS A 114 -43.67 10.17 -1.04
CA LYS A 114 -42.26 9.75 -1.21
C LYS A 114 -42.18 8.28 -0.81
N GLU A 115 -42.14 7.38 -1.80
CA GLU A 115 -41.96 5.96 -1.54
C GLU A 115 -40.52 5.77 -1.06
N LYS A 116 -40.41 5.32 0.17
CA LYS A 116 -39.09 4.93 0.73
C LYS A 116 -38.55 3.77 -0.11
N TYR A 117 -37.30 3.88 -0.60
CA TYR A 117 -36.66 2.78 -1.35
C TYR A 117 -36.91 1.45 -0.66
N SER A 118 -37.53 0.53 -1.35
CA SER A 118 -37.79 -0.83 -0.90
C SER A 118 -36.96 -1.81 -1.72
N LYS A 119 -36.35 -2.80 -1.09
CA LYS A 119 -35.69 -3.91 -1.76
C LYS A 119 -36.69 -4.99 -2.19
N LYS A 120 -37.77 -5.11 -1.41
CA LYS A 120 -38.80 -6.12 -1.63
C LYS A 120 -39.59 -5.73 -2.88
N GLU A 121 -39.75 -6.66 -3.80
CA GLU A 121 -40.45 -6.49 -5.07
C GLU A 121 -39.84 -5.45 -6.05
N ASN A 122 -38.65 -4.91 -5.77
CA ASN A 122 -38.01 -3.92 -6.64
C ASN A 122 -37.53 -4.57 -7.96
N PRO A 123 -38.03 -4.12 -9.14
CA PRO A 123 -37.64 -4.69 -10.43
C PRO A 123 -36.12 -4.58 -10.71
N ALA A 124 -35.48 -3.48 -10.32
CA ALA A 124 -34.05 -3.30 -10.50
C ALA A 124 -33.22 -4.29 -9.65
N VAL A 125 -33.73 -4.63 -8.44
CA VAL A 125 -33.10 -5.63 -7.59
C VAL A 125 -33.28 -7.05 -8.17
N LYS A 126 -34.45 -7.33 -8.75
CA LYS A 126 -34.70 -8.60 -9.46
C LYS A 126 -33.76 -8.71 -10.68
N PHE A 127 -33.65 -7.64 -11.46
CA PHE A 127 -32.80 -7.57 -12.66
C PHE A 127 -31.32 -7.75 -12.33
N VAL A 128 -30.77 -6.99 -11.37
CA VAL A 128 -29.35 -7.13 -11.00
C VAL A 128 -29.00 -8.51 -10.46
N LYS A 129 -29.93 -9.20 -9.78
CA LYS A 129 -29.70 -10.58 -9.33
C LYS A 129 -29.51 -11.55 -10.50
N GLN A 130 -30.19 -11.33 -11.62
CA GLN A 130 -29.99 -12.10 -12.86
C GLN A 130 -28.63 -11.79 -13.48
N VAL A 131 -28.23 -10.51 -13.52
CA VAL A 131 -26.88 -10.10 -13.98
C VAL A 131 -25.79 -10.74 -13.10
N ILE A 132 -25.98 -10.75 -11.79
CA ILE A 132 -25.03 -11.41 -10.87
C ILE A 132 -24.96 -12.92 -11.10
N ALA A 133 -26.09 -13.58 -11.37
CA ALA A 133 -26.13 -15.01 -11.63
C ALA A 133 -25.46 -15.41 -12.97
N SER A 134 -25.53 -14.54 -13.99
CA SER A 134 -24.94 -14.79 -15.32
C SER A 134 -23.43 -14.51 -15.38
N ARG A 135 -22.84 -13.80 -14.41
CA ARG A 135 -21.46 -13.32 -14.47
C ARG A 135 -20.40 -14.42 -14.60
N GLU A 136 -20.64 -15.60 -14.02
CA GLU A 136 -19.69 -16.72 -14.03
C GLU A 136 -19.76 -17.54 -15.31
N SER A 137 -20.95 -17.62 -15.93
CA SER A 137 -21.13 -18.34 -17.19
C SER A 137 -20.40 -17.69 -18.36
N ASN A 138 -20.20 -16.37 -18.31
CA ASN A 138 -19.57 -15.58 -19.36
C ASN A 138 -18.06 -15.36 -19.12
N ASP A 139 -17.47 -15.97 -18.08
CA ASP A 139 -16.06 -15.74 -17.73
C ASP A 139 -15.13 -16.38 -18.76
N PRO A 140 -14.20 -15.63 -19.40
CA PRO A 140 -13.25 -16.18 -20.36
C PRO A 140 -12.34 -17.26 -19.77
N ARG A 141 -12.17 -17.30 -18.43
CA ARG A 141 -11.40 -18.33 -17.74
C ARG A 141 -12.08 -19.69 -17.68
N ASN A 142 -13.28 -19.81 -18.21
CA ASN A 142 -13.96 -21.10 -18.39
C ASN A 142 -13.34 -21.92 -19.54
N HIS A 143 -12.70 -21.26 -20.53
CA HIS A 143 -11.96 -21.90 -21.58
C HIS A 143 -10.64 -22.49 -21.09
N ASP A 144 -10.14 -23.51 -21.79
CA ASP A 144 -8.86 -24.14 -21.47
C ASP A 144 -7.68 -23.19 -21.67
N TYR A 145 -7.77 -22.35 -22.69
CA TYR A 145 -6.83 -21.30 -23.01
C TYR A 145 -7.56 -19.97 -23.25
N PHE A 146 -6.90 -18.90 -22.90
CA PHE A 146 -7.34 -17.54 -23.17
C PHE A 146 -6.13 -16.64 -23.32
N GLN A 147 -6.06 -15.87 -24.40
CA GLN A 147 -4.96 -14.95 -24.66
C GLN A 147 -5.47 -13.65 -25.25
N TYR A 148 -4.73 -12.57 -25.00
CA TYR A 148 -4.98 -11.24 -25.56
C TYR A 148 -3.73 -10.38 -25.53
N ASP A 149 -3.70 -9.34 -26.37
CA ASP A 149 -2.72 -8.27 -26.30
C ASP A 149 -3.29 -7.08 -25.50
N GLN A 150 -2.45 -6.44 -24.69
CA GLN A 150 -2.80 -5.29 -23.88
C GLN A 150 -1.83 -4.15 -24.16
N TYR A 151 -2.39 -2.98 -24.49
CA TYR A 151 -1.70 -1.71 -24.47
C TYR A 151 -2.12 -0.96 -23.21
N GLU A 152 -1.14 -0.56 -22.38
CA GLU A 152 -1.35 0.27 -21.20
C GLU A 152 -0.69 1.63 -21.39
N LYS A 153 -1.42 2.71 -21.11
CA LYS A 153 -0.87 4.06 -20.97
C LYS A 153 -1.23 4.63 -19.61
N MET A 154 -0.22 5.06 -18.87
CA MET A 154 -0.39 5.73 -17.59
C MET A 154 0.18 7.14 -17.68
N VAL A 155 -0.59 8.14 -17.25
CA VAL A 155 -0.21 9.56 -17.24
C VAL A 155 -0.41 10.10 -15.83
N PHE A 156 0.60 10.78 -15.30
CA PHE A 156 0.49 11.63 -14.13
C PHE A 156 0.73 13.07 -14.53
N ALA A 157 -0.16 13.96 -14.11
CA ALA A 157 -0.12 15.37 -14.47
C ALA A 157 -0.49 16.27 -13.29
N MET A 158 0.02 17.50 -13.30
CA MET A 158 -0.55 18.55 -12.46
C MET A 158 -1.90 18.97 -13.03
N ASN A 159 -2.92 18.92 -12.18
CA ASN A 159 -4.29 19.19 -12.57
C ASN A 159 -4.56 20.70 -12.64
N ASP A 160 -5.43 21.15 -13.56
CA ASP A 160 -5.87 22.54 -13.68
C ASP A 160 -4.67 23.51 -13.71
N TYR A 161 -3.69 23.19 -14.55
CA TYR A 161 -2.47 23.98 -14.65
C TYR A 161 -2.69 25.16 -15.59
N HIS A 162 -2.62 26.38 -15.04
CA HIS A 162 -2.63 27.62 -15.82
C HIS A 162 -1.32 28.35 -15.56
N PRO A 163 -0.51 28.58 -16.62
CA PRO A 163 0.73 29.34 -16.48
C PRO A 163 0.42 30.77 -16.02
N LYS A 164 1.24 31.30 -15.10
CA LYS A 164 1.07 32.66 -14.64
C LYS A 164 1.45 33.65 -15.74
N PRO A 165 0.69 34.74 -15.93
CA PRO A 165 1.07 35.78 -16.90
C PRO A 165 2.41 36.41 -16.51
N LYS A 166 3.19 36.81 -17.54
CA LYS A 166 4.50 37.43 -17.35
C LYS A 166 4.39 38.67 -16.45
N LYS A 167 5.14 38.71 -15.36
CA LYS A 167 5.30 39.92 -14.56
C LYS A 167 6.34 40.82 -15.24
N ASN A 168 5.95 42.02 -15.62
CA ASN A 168 6.83 43.11 -16.18
C ASN A 168 7.58 42.68 -17.47
N GLY A 169 7.02 41.83 -18.32
CA GLY A 169 7.58 41.48 -19.63
C GLY A 169 8.87 40.64 -19.61
N LYS A 170 9.44 40.33 -18.44
CA LYS A 170 10.60 39.46 -18.32
C LYS A 170 10.18 37.99 -18.22
N PRO A 171 10.82 37.06 -18.97
CA PRO A 171 10.52 35.63 -18.88
C PRO A 171 10.79 35.10 -17.47
N GLY A 172 9.81 34.43 -16.88
CA GLY A 172 9.96 33.73 -15.62
C GLY A 172 10.77 32.43 -15.79
N LYS A 173 11.39 31.96 -14.71
CA LYS A 173 12.19 30.70 -14.75
C LYS A 173 11.39 29.46 -15.20
N PHE A 174 10.06 29.51 -15.19
CA PHE A 174 9.15 28.41 -15.52
C PHE A 174 8.18 28.74 -16.67
N ASP A 175 8.43 29.82 -17.43
CA ASP A 175 7.55 30.19 -18.56
C ASP A 175 7.50 29.10 -19.66
N PHE A 176 8.57 28.30 -19.77
CA PHE A 176 8.63 27.19 -20.69
C PHE A 176 7.58 26.09 -20.45
N LEU A 177 6.95 26.07 -19.28
CA LEU A 177 5.93 25.06 -18.96
C LEU A 177 4.68 25.18 -19.84
N ILE A 178 4.43 26.36 -20.40
CA ILE A 178 3.27 26.57 -21.27
C ILE A 178 3.32 25.69 -22.52
N ASP A 179 4.53 25.39 -23.00
CA ASP A 179 4.75 24.58 -24.21
C ASP A 179 4.38 23.10 -23.99
N PHE A 180 4.22 22.69 -22.71
CA PHE A 180 3.97 21.30 -22.30
C PHE A 180 2.59 21.09 -21.72
N VAL A 181 1.76 22.14 -21.64
CA VAL A 181 0.39 22.03 -21.18
C VAL A 181 -0.43 21.26 -22.21
N ASP A 182 -1.17 20.26 -21.76
CA ASP A 182 -2.11 19.50 -22.54
C ASP A 182 -3.55 19.78 -22.07
N THR A 183 -4.53 19.43 -22.88
CA THR A 183 -5.94 19.64 -22.57
C THR A 183 -6.70 18.33 -22.71
N LEU A 184 -7.34 17.90 -21.63
CA LEU A 184 -8.21 16.75 -21.64
C LEU A 184 -9.45 16.99 -22.51
N ASP A 185 -10.14 15.93 -22.92
CA ASP A 185 -11.37 16.02 -23.70
C ASP A 185 -12.46 16.85 -23.02
N VAL A 186 -12.44 16.87 -21.69
CA VAL A 186 -13.32 17.66 -20.84
C VAL A 186 -12.92 19.15 -20.72
N GLY A 187 -11.92 19.61 -21.48
CA GLY A 187 -11.47 21.00 -21.48
C GLY A 187 -10.59 21.40 -20.29
N THR A 188 -10.27 20.49 -19.37
CA THR A 188 -9.34 20.76 -18.27
C THR A 188 -7.91 20.73 -18.74
N THR A 189 -7.13 21.78 -18.41
CA THR A 189 -5.71 21.83 -18.73
C THR A 189 -4.92 21.03 -17.70
N ILE A 190 -3.96 20.26 -18.20
CA ILE A 190 -3.05 19.46 -17.39
C ILE A 190 -1.61 19.72 -17.83
N LEU A 191 -0.67 19.58 -16.89
CA LEU A 191 0.76 19.56 -17.19
C LEU A 191 1.27 18.14 -16.92
N PRO A 192 1.42 17.28 -17.93
CA PRO A 192 1.97 15.94 -17.75
C PRO A 192 3.38 15.99 -17.19
N VAL A 193 3.63 15.28 -16.10
CA VAL A 193 4.95 15.20 -15.44
C VAL A 193 5.54 13.80 -15.50
N SER A 194 4.72 12.80 -15.81
CA SER A 194 5.14 11.41 -15.98
C SER A 194 4.22 10.71 -16.97
N GLU A 195 4.79 9.87 -17.81
CA GLU A 195 4.09 8.99 -18.73
C GLU A 195 4.78 7.64 -18.80
N LYS A 196 3.95 6.61 -18.89
CA LYS A 196 4.39 5.24 -19.13
C LYS A 196 3.52 4.61 -20.21
N GLU A 197 4.15 3.89 -21.12
CA GLU A 197 3.49 3.05 -22.11
C GLU A 197 4.03 1.63 -21.99
N LYS A 198 3.15 0.64 -22.06
CA LYS A 198 3.52 -0.78 -22.00
C LYS A 198 2.67 -1.56 -22.99
N VAL A 199 3.30 -2.48 -23.72
CA VAL A 199 2.65 -3.45 -24.59
C VAL A 199 3.01 -4.83 -24.09
N GLU A 200 2.01 -5.63 -23.79
CA GLU A 200 2.21 -7.02 -23.35
C GLU A 200 1.18 -7.97 -23.96
N SER A 201 1.54 -9.25 -24.06
CA SER A 201 0.60 -10.34 -24.31
C SER A 201 0.36 -11.11 -23.04
N VAL A 202 -0.90 -11.41 -22.76
CA VAL A 202 -1.33 -12.21 -21.61
C VAL A 202 -1.80 -13.57 -22.09
N TYR A 203 -1.31 -14.62 -21.44
CA TYR A 203 -1.61 -16.00 -21.73
C TYR A 203 -2.16 -16.65 -20.48
N TYR A 204 -3.35 -17.20 -20.56
CA TYR A 204 -3.99 -17.96 -19.51
C TYR A 204 -4.17 -19.42 -19.95
N ARG A 205 -3.90 -20.34 -19.03
CA ARG A 205 -4.19 -21.78 -19.16
C ARG A 205 -4.93 -22.23 -17.90
N LYS A 206 -6.01 -23.00 -18.10
CA LYS A 206 -6.87 -23.45 -17.01
C LYS A 206 -6.26 -24.61 -16.22
N ASP A 207 -5.67 -25.58 -16.91
CA ASP A 207 -5.08 -26.76 -16.26
C ASP A 207 -3.70 -27.13 -16.85
N PRO A 208 -2.63 -27.24 -16.04
CA PRO A 208 -2.54 -26.65 -14.70
C PRO A 208 -2.68 -25.13 -14.77
N LYS A 209 -3.43 -24.57 -13.82
CA LYS A 209 -3.73 -23.13 -13.81
C LYS A 209 -2.46 -22.27 -13.83
N SER A 210 -2.36 -21.45 -14.87
CA SER A 210 -1.22 -20.56 -15.07
C SER A 210 -1.64 -19.30 -15.82
N GLU A 211 -1.14 -18.15 -15.39
CA GLU A 211 -1.23 -16.89 -16.13
C GLU A 211 0.18 -16.35 -16.33
N LYS A 212 0.51 -16.01 -17.56
CA LYS A 212 1.82 -15.48 -17.96
C LYS A 212 1.64 -14.18 -18.73
N ARG A 213 2.52 -13.22 -18.46
CA ARG A 213 2.57 -11.94 -19.15
C ARG A 213 3.90 -11.77 -19.86
N LEU A 214 3.86 -11.58 -21.17
CA LEU A 214 5.01 -11.34 -22.01
C LEU A 214 5.09 -9.85 -22.36
N VAL A 215 5.97 -9.09 -21.72
CA VAL A 215 6.18 -7.67 -21.95
C VAL A 215 7.01 -7.50 -23.23
N LYS A 216 6.40 -6.93 -24.27
CA LYS A 216 7.00 -6.67 -25.60
C LYS A 216 7.62 -5.29 -25.70
N GLY A 217 7.02 -4.29 -25.03
CA GLY A 217 7.51 -2.93 -24.97
C GLY A 217 7.18 -2.27 -23.64
N ASN A 218 8.13 -1.50 -23.10
CA ASN A 218 7.97 -0.74 -21.85
C ASN A 218 8.77 0.56 -21.94
N LYS A 219 8.07 1.68 -22.04
CA LYS A 219 8.63 3.03 -22.12
C LYS A 219 8.13 3.86 -20.95
N SER A 220 9.02 4.51 -20.23
CA SER A 220 8.69 5.40 -19.13
C SER A 220 9.45 6.70 -19.30
N SER A 221 8.82 7.82 -19.02
CA SER A 221 9.42 9.16 -19.12
C SER A 221 8.92 10.07 -18.01
N GLY A 222 9.73 11.06 -17.65
CA GLY A 222 9.36 12.05 -16.66
C GLY A 222 9.85 11.77 -15.25
N VAL A 223 9.04 12.16 -14.28
CA VAL A 223 9.32 11.95 -12.85
C VAL A 223 9.37 10.45 -12.53
N ASP A 224 8.71 9.63 -13.33
CA ASP A 224 8.75 8.17 -13.22
C ASP A 224 10.15 7.58 -13.35
N GLU A 225 11.03 8.18 -14.12
CA GLU A 225 12.42 7.74 -14.15
C GLU A 225 13.08 7.82 -12.77
N ILE A 226 12.64 8.77 -11.93
CA ILE A 226 13.15 8.96 -10.58
C ILE A 226 12.45 7.97 -9.63
N PHE A 227 11.12 7.86 -9.75
CA PHE A 227 10.28 7.10 -8.83
C PHE A 227 10.13 5.62 -9.20
N SER A 228 10.21 5.26 -10.48
CA SER A 228 10.11 3.85 -10.91
C SER A 228 11.26 3.01 -10.38
N ARG A 229 12.41 3.61 -10.24
CA ARG A 229 13.65 3.00 -9.76
C ARG A 229 13.75 2.88 -8.24
N ASP A 230 12.93 3.62 -7.50
CA ASP A 230 12.80 3.52 -6.05
C ASP A 230 11.58 2.68 -5.61
N GLY A 231 11.03 1.86 -6.51
CA GLY A 231 9.95 0.92 -6.20
C GLY A 231 8.56 1.54 -6.12
N ILE A 232 8.42 2.85 -6.29
CA ILE A 232 7.12 3.55 -6.29
C ILE A 232 6.21 2.99 -7.38
N GLN A 233 6.78 2.57 -8.52
CA GLN A 233 6.01 1.96 -9.60
C GLN A 233 5.28 0.69 -9.16
N GLN A 234 5.92 -0.17 -8.38
CA GLN A 234 5.27 -1.38 -7.86
C GLN A 234 4.14 -1.03 -6.89
N PHE A 235 4.36 0.00 -6.05
CA PHE A 235 3.32 0.53 -5.18
C PHE A 235 2.15 1.11 -5.98
N LEU A 236 2.41 1.89 -7.03
CA LEU A 236 1.37 2.45 -7.88
C LEU A 236 0.58 1.35 -8.62
N ASN A 237 1.24 0.30 -9.07
CA ASN A 237 0.56 -0.86 -9.67
C ASN A 237 -0.39 -1.55 -8.68
N GLU A 238 -0.06 -1.58 -7.40
CA GLU A 238 -0.96 -2.12 -6.37
C GLU A 238 -2.07 -1.14 -5.97
N VAL A 239 -1.82 0.16 -6.07
CA VAL A 239 -2.83 1.21 -5.85
C VAL A 239 -3.83 1.26 -7.01
N PHE A 240 -3.36 1.12 -8.24
CA PHE A 240 -4.14 1.12 -9.48
C PHE A 240 -4.23 -0.28 -10.08
N ARG A 241 -4.70 -1.27 -9.31
CA ARG A 241 -4.92 -2.63 -9.81
C ARG A 241 -5.93 -2.66 -10.95
N GLU A 242 -5.87 -3.70 -11.76
CA GLU A 242 -6.92 -4.01 -12.74
C GLU A 242 -8.25 -4.14 -12.01
N VAL A 243 -9.27 -3.51 -12.56
CA VAL A 243 -10.62 -3.54 -12.03
C VAL A 243 -11.38 -4.68 -12.68
N ASP A 244 -11.90 -5.59 -11.89
CA ASP A 244 -12.80 -6.67 -12.33
C ASP A 244 -14.13 -6.51 -11.61
N ILE A 245 -15.11 -5.89 -12.30
CA ILE A 245 -16.44 -5.62 -11.73
C ILE A 245 -17.25 -6.89 -11.45
N PHE A 246 -16.87 -8.04 -12.04
CA PHE A 246 -17.55 -9.31 -11.90
C PHE A 246 -17.12 -10.08 -10.65
N LYS A 247 -16.08 -9.61 -9.94
CA LYS A 247 -15.71 -10.11 -8.61
C LYS A 247 -16.53 -9.45 -7.52
N ASN A 248 -16.56 -10.06 -6.36
CA ASN A 248 -17.27 -9.50 -5.21
C ASN A 248 -16.62 -8.19 -4.71
N ASP A 249 -15.29 -8.15 -4.70
CA ASP A 249 -14.52 -7.00 -4.26
C ASP A 249 -13.54 -6.53 -5.33
N ILE A 250 -13.44 -5.22 -5.48
CA ILE A 250 -12.49 -4.54 -6.36
C ILE A 250 -11.38 -3.95 -5.50
N PRO A 251 -10.14 -4.46 -5.59
CA PRO A 251 -9.00 -3.93 -4.84
C PRO A 251 -8.48 -2.63 -5.50
N LEU A 252 -8.63 -1.51 -4.81
CA LEU A 252 -8.13 -0.20 -5.22
C LEU A 252 -7.60 0.55 -3.99
N PHE A 253 -6.53 1.32 -4.16
CA PHE A 253 -5.95 2.14 -3.09
C PHE A 253 -5.62 1.34 -1.82
N LEU A 254 -5.20 0.09 -1.98
CA LEU A 254 -4.95 -0.87 -0.88
C LEU A 254 -6.18 -1.15 -0.01
N GLN A 255 -7.38 -0.85 -0.51
CA GLN A 255 -8.68 -1.10 0.10
C GLN A 255 -9.50 -2.08 -0.74
N ARG A 256 -10.60 -2.58 -0.19
CA ARG A 256 -11.56 -3.41 -0.89
C ARG A 256 -12.88 -2.66 -1.08
N PHE A 257 -13.21 -2.38 -2.34
CA PHE A 257 -14.48 -1.78 -2.72
C PHE A 257 -15.46 -2.88 -3.08
N VAL A 258 -16.68 -2.78 -2.58
CA VAL A 258 -17.74 -3.70 -2.99
C VAL A 258 -18.10 -3.46 -4.45
N SER A 259 -18.06 -4.50 -5.29
CA SER A 259 -18.53 -4.40 -6.67
C SER A 259 -20.05 -4.22 -6.72
N PRO A 260 -20.58 -3.45 -7.68
CA PRO A 260 -22.02 -3.41 -7.93
C PRO A 260 -22.60 -4.79 -8.34
N LEU A 261 -21.77 -5.69 -8.84
CA LEU A 261 -22.13 -7.07 -9.18
C LEU A 261 -21.71 -8.09 -8.10
N SER A 262 -21.39 -7.62 -6.89
CA SER A 262 -21.12 -8.49 -5.74
C SER A 262 -22.35 -9.29 -5.33
N THR A 263 -22.14 -10.49 -4.81
CA THR A 263 -23.23 -11.29 -4.20
C THR A 263 -23.93 -10.56 -3.06
N ILE A 264 -23.21 -9.68 -2.33
CA ILE A 264 -23.80 -8.82 -1.30
C ILE A 264 -24.34 -7.50 -1.89
N GLY A 265 -24.14 -7.24 -3.19
CA GLY A 265 -24.53 -6.01 -3.87
C GLY A 265 -25.98 -5.60 -3.59
N PRO A 266 -26.98 -6.49 -3.71
CA PRO A 266 -28.39 -6.17 -3.40
C PRO A 266 -28.65 -5.70 -1.96
N ASN A 267 -27.71 -5.96 -1.03
CA ASN A 267 -27.76 -5.49 0.36
C ASN A 267 -26.91 -4.26 0.61
N TYR A 268 -25.98 -3.97 -0.30
CA TYR A 268 -25.02 -2.89 -0.17
C TYR A 268 -25.41 -1.65 -0.99
N TYR A 269 -26.08 -1.86 -2.14
CA TYR A 269 -26.49 -0.83 -3.08
C TYR A 269 -28.00 -0.70 -3.22
N LYS A 270 -28.46 0.50 -3.56
CA LYS A 270 -29.76 0.77 -4.15
C LYS A 270 -29.60 0.73 -5.68
N TYR A 271 -30.47 0.00 -6.36
CA TYR A 271 -30.48 -0.13 -7.81
C TYR A 271 -31.73 0.51 -8.40
N TYR A 272 -31.57 1.08 -9.59
CA TYR A 272 -32.61 1.79 -10.33
C TYR A 272 -32.54 1.41 -11.81
N LEU A 273 -33.67 1.05 -12.41
CA LEU A 273 -33.78 0.96 -13.87
C LEU A 273 -34.07 2.37 -14.37
N LEU A 274 -33.12 2.98 -15.09
CA LEU A 274 -33.20 4.38 -15.50
C LEU A 274 -33.80 4.52 -16.90
N ASP A 275 -33.13 3.99 -17.92
CA ASP A 275 -33.53 4.10 -19.33
C ASP A 275 -33.15 2.85 -20.11
N THR A 276 -33.59 2.82 -21.34
CA THR A 276 -33.17 1.87 -22.35
C THR A 276 -32.55 2.60 -23.53
N LEU A 277 -31.27 2.31 -23.80
CA LEU A 277 -30.52 3.01 -24.85
C LEU A 277 -29.70 2.02 -25.70
N ASN A 278 -29.20 2.48 -26.82
CA ASN A 278 -28.38 1.69 -27.70
C ASN A 278 -26.89 1.87 -27.35
N VAL A 279 -26.21 0.80 -27.01
CA VAL A 279 -24.77 0.80 -26.73
C VAL A 279 -24.10 -0.15 -27.72
N ASN A 280 -23.16 0.33 -28.51
CA ASN A 280 -22.46 -0.47 -29.53
C ASN A 280 -23.42 -1.30 -30.44
N GLY A 281 -24.56 -0.69 -30.83
CA GLY A 281 -25.57 -1.35 -31.69
C GLY A 281 -26.51 -2.31 -30.96
N GLN A 282 -26.39 -2.50 -29.67
CA GLN A 282 -27.25 -3.39 -28.86
C GLN A 282 -28.13 -2.61 -27.90
N LYS A 283 -29.41 -3.02 -27.77
CA LYS A 283 -30.37 -2.43 -26.86
C LYS A 283 -30.04 -2.82 -25.41
N CYS A 284 -29.69 -1.86 -24.57
CA CYS A 284 -29.28 -2.05 -23.18
C CYS A 284 -30.19 -1.29 -22.22
N VAL A 285 -30.39 -1.83 -21.03
CA VAL A 285 -30.94 -1.13 -19.87
C VAL A 285 -29.80 -0.39 -19.16
N ASP A 286 -30.01 0.87 -18.86
CA ASP A 286 -29.18 1.63 -17.92
C ASP A 286 -29.61 1.28 -16.47
N LEU A 287 -28.79 0.48 -15.80
CA LEU A 287 -28.95 0.10 -14.40
C LEU A 287 -28.09 1.01 -13.52
N GLY A 288 -28.70 2.05 -12.96
CA GLY A 288 -28.07 2.94 -12.01
C GLY A 288 -27.92 2.30 -10.62
N PHE A 289 -26.82 2.59 -9.93
CA PHE A 289 -26.59 2.10 -8.57
C PHE A 289 -25.88 3.12 -7.68
N VAL A 290 -26.23 3.11 -6.39
CA VAL A 290 -25.61 3.95 -5.35
C VAL A 290 -25.54 3.17 -4.04
N PRO A 291 -24.46 3.27 -3.23
CA PRO A 291 -24.39 2.59 -1.95
C PRO A 291 -25.44 3.14 -0.96
N PHE A 292 -25.90 2.33 -0.01
CA PHE A 292 -26.76 2.79 1.07
C PHE A 292 -26.07 3.84 1.97
N ASN A 293 -24.76 3.74 2.08
CA ASN A 293 -23.90 4.68 2.82
C ASN A 293 -22.74 5.12 1.91
N SER A 294 -22.70 6.42 1.57
CA SER A 294 -21.71 7.01 0.66
C SER A 294 -20.30 7.13 1.24
N GLU A 295 -20.13 7.02 2.56
CA GLU A 295 -18.82 7.06 3.21
C GLU A 295 -18.08 5.71 3.17
N THR A 296 -18.79 4.61 2.84
CA THR A 296 -18.19 3.27 2.75
C THR A 296 -17.54 3.02 1.39
N PHE A 297 -16.64 2.02 1.33
CA PHE A 297 -15.92 1.68 0.10
C PHE A 297 -16.83 0.99 -0.93
N GLY A 298 -17.53 1.79 -1.69
CA GLY A 298 -18.38 1.41 -2.80
C GLY A 298 -18.39 2.48 -3.89
N PHE A 299 -19.14 2.26 -4.93
CA PHE A 299 -19.23 3.14 -6.10
C PHE A 299 -20.64 3.66 -6.29
N THR A 300 -20.78 4.78 -6.97
CA THR A 300 -22.00 5.17 -7.69
C THR A 300 -21.77 4.97 -9.16
N GLY A 301 -22.81 4.75 -9.96
CA GLY A 301 -22.60 4.65 -11.40
C GLY A 301 -23.69 3.92 -12.15
N HIS A 302 -23.32 3.43 -13.34
CA HIS A 302 -24.21 2.86 -14.33
C HIS A 302 -23.65 1.55 -14.88
N LEU A 303 -24.50 0.56 -15.04
CA LEU A 303 -24.21 -0.66 -15.79
C LEU A 303 -25.20 -0.72 -16.97
N PHE A 304 -24.64 -0.83 -18.17
CA PHE A 304 -25.42 -0.97 -19.40
C PHE A 304 -25.51 -2.46 -19.73
N VAL A 305 -26.69 -3.02 -19.49
CA VAL A 305 -26.93 -4.48 -19.55
C VAL A 305 -27.90 -4.80 -20.69
N THR A 306 -27.57 -5.77 -21.54
CA THR A 306 -28.45 -6.19 -22.65
C THR A 306 -29.81 -6.70 -22.16
N LEU A 307 -30.84 -6.44 -22.98
CA LEU A 307 -32.23 -6.87 -22.72
C LEU A 307 -32.51 -8.28 -23.26
N ASP A 308 -31.52 -9.11 -23.32
CA ASP A 308 -31.67 -10.51 -23.71
C ASP A 308 -31.53 -11.46 -22.49
N SER A 309 -31.70 -12.75 -22.71
CA SER A 309 -31.59 -13.75 -21.65
C SER A 309 -30.17 -13.94 -21.10
N THR A 310 -29.18 -13.30 -21.69
CA THR A 310 -27.77 -13.42 -21.28
C THR A 310 -27.42 -12.42 -20.18
N PHE A 311 -28.21 -11.32 -20.01
CA PHE A 311 -27.93 -10.26 -19.04
C PHE A 311 -26.49 -9.73 -19.12
N PHE A 312 -25.98 -9.56 -20.35
CA PHE A 312 -24.61 -9.21 -20.61
C PHE A 312 -24.33 -7.74 -20.31
N VAL A 313 -23.26 -7.47 -19.53
CA VAL A 313 -22.82 -6.11 -19.26
C VAL A 313 -21.96 -5.62 -20.44
N GLN A 314 -22.47 -4.69 -21.21
CA GLN A 314 -21.79 -4.08 -22.35
C GLN A 314 -20.81 -2.98 -21.95
N LYS A 315 -21.20 -2.18 -20.96
CA LYS A 315 -20.40 -1.08 -20.44
C LYS A 315 -20.67 -0.88 -18.95
N ALA A 316 -19.66 -0.46 -18.22
CA ALA A 316 -19.77 -0.06 -16.82
C ALA A 316 -19.09 1.30 -16.61
N ILE A 317 -19.75 2.17 -15.86
CA ILE A 317 -19.20 3.44 -15.39
C ILE A 317 -19.32 3.45 -13.88
N LEU A 318 -18.18 3.49 -13.18
CA LEU A 318 -18.12 3.54 -11.73
C LEU A 318 -17.49 4.86 -11.29
N ASN A 319 -18.10 5.54 -10.35
CA ASN A 319 -17.61 6.76 -9.76
C ASN A 319 -17.42 6.57 -8.25
N VAL A 320 -16.33 7.08 -7.71
CA VAL A 320 -16.10 7.10 -6.26
C VAL A 320 -16.93 8.25 -5.66
N PRO A 321 -17.78 7.97 -4.64
CA PRO A 321 -18.55 9.01 -3.96
C PRO A 321 -17.67 10.08 -3.32
N LYS A 322 -18.09 11.35 -3.36
CA LYS A 322 -17.29 12.46 -2.78
C LYS A 322 -17.07 12.34 -1.28
N ASP A 323 -18.03 11.76 -0.57
CA ASP A 323 -18.02 11.65 0.89
C ASP A 323 -17.28 10.40 1.38
N ILE A 324 -16.78 9.56 0.46
CA ILE A 324 -16.07 8.33 0.80
C ILE A 324 -14.93 8.60 1.80
N ASN A 325 -14.74 7.69 2.75
CA ASN A 325 -13.64 7.76 3.70
C ASN A 325 -12.31 7.32 3.04
N LEU A 326 -11.92 8.05 2.01
CA LEU A 326 -10.68 7.88 1.24
C LEU A 326 -9.90 9.18 1.28
N ASN A 327 -8.59 9.11 1.57
CA ASN A 327 -7.72 10.28 1.60
C ASN A 327 -7.20 10.64 0.22
N PHE A 328 -6.93 11.91 0.04
CA PHE A 328 -6.25 12.46 -1.13
C PHE A 328 -7.00 12.30 -2.47
N VAL A 329 -7.98 11.43 -2.59
CA VAL A 329 -8.79 11.24 -3.80
C VAL A 329 -9.97 12.20 -3.74
N SER A 330 -10.05 13.13 -4.70
CA SER A 330 -11.13 14.11 -4.83
C SER A 330 -12.18 13.73 -5.88
N GLY A 331 -11.87 12.74 -6.70
CA GLY A 331 -12.77 12.17 -7.69
C GLY A 331 -12.08 11.02 -8.42
N MET A 332 -12.86 10.03 -8.82
CA MET A 332 -12.41 8.90 -9.61
C MET A 332 -13.53 8.39 -10.46
N THR A 333 -13.22 8.09 -11.72
CA THR A 333 -14.12 7.44 -12.67
C THR A 333 -13.41 6.25 -13.29
N ILE A 334 -14.11 5.13 -13.36
CA ILE A 334 -13.68 3.92 -14.06
C ILE A 334 -14.70 3.67 -15.16
N GLU A 335 -14.25 3.58 -16.40
CA GLU A 335 -15.05 3.20 -17.55
C GLU A 335 -14.54 1.89 -18.13
N GLN A 336 -15.37 0.86 -18.19
CA GLN A 336 -15.04 -0.41 -18.81
C GLN A 336 -16.02 -0.73 -19.91
N THR A 337 -15.50 -1.24 -21.03
CA THR A 337 -16.28 -1.71 -22.17
C THR A 337 -15.98 -3.17 -22.43
N PHE A 338 -17.05 -3.91 -22.68
CA PHE A 338 -16.98 -5.33 -22.92
C PHE A 338 -17.64 -5.67 -24.25
N GLU A 339 -17.15 -6.71 -24.88
CA GLU A 339 -17.76 -7.32 -26.06
C GLU A 339 -18.08 -8.78 -25.79
N ARG A 340 -19.02 -9.30 -26.53
CA ARG A 340 -19.48 -10.67 -26.44
C ARG A 340 -19.03 -11.42 -27.68
N THR A 341 -18.34 -12.51 -27.49
CA THR A 341 -18.01 -13.46 -28.55
C THR A 341 -19.24 -14.26 -28.99
N PRO A 342 -19.20 -14.93 -30.13
CA PRO A 342 -20.34 -15.73 -30.64
C PRO A 342 -20.82 -16.81 -29.65
N ASP A 343 -19.94 -17.37 -28.84
CA ASP A 343 -20.26 -18.36 -27.80
C ASP A 343 -20.68 -17.73 -26.45
N SER A 344 -20.95 -16.42 -26.44
CA SER A 344 -21.37 -15.62 -25.29
C SER A 344 -20.31 -15.40 -24.22
N THR A 345 -19.06 -15.65 -24.52
CA THR A 345 -17.95 -15.32 -23.62
C THR A 345 -17.72 -13.81 -23.59
N ARG A 346 -17.47 -13.27 -22.42
CA ARG A 346 -17.16 -11.86 -22.18
C ARG A 346 -15.68 -11.58 -22.43
N ILE A 347 -15.37 -10.63 -23.28
CA ILE A 347 -14.05 -10.06 -23.43
C ILE A 347 -14.07 -8.57 -23.08
N ILE A 348 -13.04 -8.11 -22.36
CA ILE A 348 -12.84 -6.70 -22.09
C ILE A 348 -12.10 -6.08 -23.26
N THR A 349 -12.56 -4.92 -23.73
CA THR A 349 -11.89 -4.19 -24.83
C THR A 349 -11.25 -2.90 -24.34
N LYS A 350 -11.79 -2.29 -23.27
CA LYS A 350 -11.28 -1.05 -22.69
C LYS A 350 -11.43 -1.01 -21.18
N ASP A 351 -10.42 -0.46 -20.49
CA ASP A 351 -10.46 -0.08 -19.08
C ASP A 351 -9.78 1.27 -18.91
N ASP A 352 -10.54 2.31 -18.59
CA ASP A 352 -10.08 3.70 -18.46
C ASP A 352 -10.35 4.22 -17.05
N ILE A 353 -9.29 4.40 -16.27
CA ILE A 353 -9.36 4.87 -14.89
C ILE A 353 -8.80 6.28 -14.82
N ASN A 354 -9.63 7.21 -14.39
CA ASN A 354 -9.27 8.62 -14.20
C ASN A 354 -9.39 8.98 -12.72
N VAL A 355 -8.32 9.52 -12.12
CA VAL A 355 -8.28 9.88 -10.70
C VAL A 355 -7.75 11.29 -10.51
N ASN A 356 -8.45 12.06 -9.68
CA ASN A 356 -8.00 13.36 -9.23
C ASN A 356 -7.53 13.28 -7.76
N PHE A 357 -6.29 13.62 -7.51
CA PHE A 357 -5.70 13.65 -6.18
C PHE A 357 -5.58 15.08 -5.68
N LYS A 358 -5.88 15.30 -4.38
CA LYS A 358 -5.68 16.58 -3.70
C LYS A 358 -5.13 16.37 -2.30
N LEU A 359 -4.03 17.02 -1.97
CA LEU A 359 -3.48 17.03 -0.60
C LEU A 359 -4.38 17.81 0.34
N SER A 360 -4.97 18.90 -0.15
CA SER A 360 -5.94 19.74 0.56
C SER A 360 -6.99 20.25 -0.41
N GLU A 361 -8.13 20.71 0.09
CA GLU A 361 -9.19 21.31 -0.75
C GLU A 361 -8.72 22.53 -1.54
N LYS A 362 -7.76 23.27 -1.01
CA LYS A 362 -7.20 24.48 -1.64
C LYS A 362 -6.14 24.17 -2.70
N SER A 363 -5.62 22.94 -2.78
CA SER A 363 -4.62 22.54 -3.79
C SER A 363 -5.29 22.26 -5.12
N LYS A 364 -4.64 22.59 -6.23
CA LYS A 364 -5.08 22.20 -7.59
C LYS A 364 -5.04 20.69 -7.78
N GLY A 365 -4.10 20.03 -7.11
CA GLY A 365 -3.97 18.59 -7.09
C GLY A 365 -3.24 18.01 -8.28
N MET A 366 -3.31 16.70 -8.39
CA MET A 366 -2.73 15.92 -9.48
C MET A 366 -3.83 15.11 -10.16
N TYR A 367 -3.68 14.91 -11.46
CA TYR A 367 -4.47 14.03 -12.28
C TYR A 367 -3.66 12.78 -12.58
N ALA A 368 -4.29 11.61 -12.52
CA ALA A 368 -3.74 10.37 -13.00
C ALA A 368 -4.75 9.67 -13.90
N ARG A 369 -4.30 9.13 -15.02
CA ARG A 369 -5.10 8.29 -15.91
C ARG A 369 -4.35 7.00 -16.19
N ARG A 370 -5.05 5.87 -16.12
CA ARG A 370 -4.58 4.60 -16.66
C ARG A 370 -5.59 4.11 -17.70
N LEU A 371 -5.14 4.06 -18.94
CA LEU A 371 -5.90 3.55 -20.07
C LEU A 371 -5.31 2.19 -20.47
N ASN A 372 -6.14 1.16 -20.47
CA ASN A 372 -5.84 -0.14 -21.05
C ASN A 372 -6.76 -0.38 -22.24
N ILE A 373 -6.18 -0.79 -23.34
CA ILE A 373 -6.90 -1.28 -24.52
C ILE A 373 -6.48 -2.73 -24.76
N TYR A 374 -7.48 -3.57 -24.94
CA TYR A 374 -7.30 -5.00 -25.10
C TYR A 374 -7.70 -5.40 -26.53
N SER A 375 -6.87 -6.22 -27.17
CA SER A 375 -7.06 -6.64 -28.56
C SER A 375 -6.59 -8.07 -28.78
N ASN A 376 -6.81 -8.61 -29.99
CA ASN A 376 -6.31 -9.91 -30.40
C ASN A 376 -6.70 -11.06 -29.45
N HIS A 377 -7.94 -11.03 -28.93
CA HIS A 377 -8.43 -12.08 -28.07
C HIS A 377 -8.55 -13.41 -28.84
N SER A 378 -8.07 -14.49 -28.25
CA SER A 378 -8.21 -15.85 -28.77
C SER A 378 -8.38 -16.83 -27.61
N PHE A 379 -9.15 -17.88 -27.86
CA PHE A 379 -9.37 -19.01 -26.97
C PHE A 379 -8.71 -20.30 -27.47
N ASP A 380 -7.98 -20.20 -28.58
CA ASP A 380 -7.26 -21.31 -29.15
C ASP A 380 -6.03 -21.67 -28.31
N GLU A 381 -5.63 -22.92 -28.37
CA GLU A 381 -4.36 -23.38 -27.81
C GLU A 381 -3.21 -22.59 -28.46
N PRO A 382 -2.30 -22.02 -27.66
CA PRO A 382 -1.14 -21.32 -28.20
C PRO A 382 -0.27 -22.25 -29.04
N ASP A 383 0.25 -21.73 -30.17
CA ASP A 383 1.23 -22.44 -30.95
C ASP A 383 2.48 -22.81 -30.13
N ALA A 384 3.34 -23.68 -30.69
CA ALA A 384 4.49 -24.21 -29.96
C ALA A 384 5.46 -23.12 -29.46
N GLU A 385 5.57 -22.01 -30.18
CA GLU A 385 6.43 -20.89 -29.80
C GLU A 385 5.83 -20.10 -28.61
N ARG A 386 4.56 -19.74 -28.72
CA ARG A 386 3.85 -19.01 -27.65
C ARG A 386 3.67 -19.86 -26.39
N ALA A 387 3.50 -21.17 -26.54
CA ALA A 387 3.39 -22.10 -25.43
C ALA A 387 4.67 -22.18 -24.56
N LEU A 388 5.83 -21.76 -25.10
CA LEU A 388 7.09 -21.70 -24.32
C LEU A 388 6.99 -20.76 -23.10
N VAL A 389 6.12 -19.75 -23.14
CA VAL A 389 5.91 -18.84 -21.99
C VAL A 389 5.47 -19.60 -20.74
N PHE A 390 4.76 -20.71 -20.88
CA PHE A 390 4.30 -21.51 -19.72
C PHE A 390 5.42 -22.35 -19.08
N LYS A 391 6.55 -22.51 -19.77
CA LYS A 391 7.75 -23.18 -19.22
C LYS A 391 8.58 -22.28 -18.32
N GLU A 392 8.43 -20.97 -18.48
CA GLU A 392 9.12 -20.01 -17.65
C GLU A 392 8.61 -20.06 -16.20
N SER A 393 9.54 -19.95 -15.24
CA SER A 393 9.18 -19.90 -13.82
C SER A 393 8.56 -18.55 -13.44
N ALA A 394 9.02 -17.47 -14.04
CA ALA A 394 8.53 -16.12 -13.78
C ALA A 394 7.10 -15.93 -14.31
N PRO A 395 6.19 -15.29 -13.55
CA PRO A 395 4.86 -14.94 -14.04
C PRO A 395 4.87 -13.83 -15.09
N VAL A 396 5.89 -12.94 -15.04
CA VAL A 396 6.10 -11.85 -15.99
C VAL A 396 7.46 -12.05 -16.67
N ILE A 397 7.43 -12.11 -17.99
CA ILE A 397 8.59 -12.31 -18.85
C ILE A 397 8.79 -11.01 -19.62
N THR A 398 9.96 -10.40 -19.54
CA THR A 398 10.26 -9.16 -20.26
C THR A 398 11.24 -9.49 -21.38
N LEU A 399 10.91 -9.18 -22.63
CA LEU A 399 11.80 -9.32 -23.75
C LEU A 399 13.05 -8.44 -23.58
N LYS A 400 14.17 -8.87 -24.12
CA LYS A 400 15.47 -8.18 -23.95
C LYS A 400 15.46 -6.77 -24.53
N ASP A 401 14.70 -6.55 -25.59
CA ASP A 401 14.54 -5.30 -26.33
C ASP A 401 13.32 -4.47 -25.87
N ALA A 402 12.54 -4.95 -24.90
CA ALA A 402 11.32 -4.29 -24.45
C ALA A 402 11.50 -2.82 -24.02
N TYR A 403 12.67 -2.47 -23.52
CA TYR A 403 13.00 -1.09 -23.08
C TYR A 403 13.64 -0.24 -24.21
N GLN A 404 13.90 -0.82 -25.36
CA GLN A 404 14.61 -0.18 -26.50
C GLN A 404 13.81 -0.22 -27.80
N GLN A 405 12.49 -0.36 -27.70
CA GLN A 405 11.60 -0.41 -28.85
C GLN A 405 11.63 0.89 -29.64
N SER A 406 11.55 0.75 -30.98
CA SER A 406 11.57 1.87 -31.94
C SER A 406 10.27 2.68 -31.85
N GLU A 407 10.27 3.91 -32.38
CA GLU A 407 9.06 4.71 -32.51
C GLU A 407 8.04 4.06 -33.47
N ASP A 408 8.49 3.30 -34.48
CA ASP A 408 7.61 2.56 -35.36
C ASP A 408 6.83 1.47 -34.63
N PHE A 409 7.48 0.77 -33.66
CA PHE A 409 6.82 -0.18 -32.76
C PHE A 409 5.71 0.52 -31.98
N TRP A 410 6.01 1.66 -31.37
CA TRP A 410 5.03 2.42 -30.58
C TRP A 410 3.89 2.95 -31.46
N THR A 411 4.18 3.44 -32.65
CA THR A 411 3.17 3.94 -33.57
C THR A 411 2.21 2.83 -34.01
N SER A 412 2.73 1.62 -34.24
CA SER A 412 1.94 0.48 -34.70
C SER A 412 1.06 -0.12 -33.56
N ASN A 413 1.48 0.00 -32.31
CA ASN A 413 0.78 -0.57 -31.18
C ASN A 413 -0.06 0.44 -30.38
N ARG A 414 0.07 1.75 -30.65
CA ARG A 414 -0.64 2.82 -29.95
C ARG A 414 -2.05 2.99 -30.52
N PRO A 415 -3.10 2.73 -29.73
CA PRO A 415 -4.48 2.98 -30.16
C PRO A 415 -4.75 4.48 -30.31
N GLU A 416 -5.73 4.84 -31.10
CA GLU A 416 -6.09 6.23 -31.43
C GLU A 416 -6.43 7.04 -30.16
N GLU A 417 -7.15 6.43 -29.21
CA GLU A 417 -7.53 7.05 -27.93
C GLU A 417 -6.33 7.39 -27.01
N ALA A 418 -5.17 6.82 -27.29
CA ALA A 418 -3.93 7.08 -26.56
C ALA A 418 -3.05 8.14 -27.20
N ILE A 419 -3.41 8.65 -28.39
CA ILE A 419 -2.64 9.69 -29.10
C ILE A 419 -2.73 11.01 -28.33
N LYS A 420 -1.59 11.66 -28.17
CA LYS A 420 -1.51 12.96 -27.48
C LYS A 420 -1.97 14.11 -28.36
N LYS A 421 -2.61 15.10 -27.74
CA LYS A 421 -2.90 16.38 -28.41
C LYS A 421 -1.67 17.27 -28.49
N ASN A 422 -0.82 17.28 -27.44
CA ASN A 422 0.45 18.04 -27.43
C ASN A 422 1.63 17.11 -27.84
N PRO A 423 2.37 17.43 -28.91
CA PRO A 423 3.49 16.61 -29.39
C PRO A 423 4.74 16.71 -28.48
N ASN A 424 4.78 17.64 -27.55
CA ASN A 424 5.94 17.82 -26.70
C ASN A 424 6.02 16.69 -25.66
N SER A 425 7.18 16.05 -25.58
CA SER A 425 7.40 14.92 -24.69
C SER A 425 7.69 15.34 -23.24
N VAL A 426 7.28 14.52 -22.30
CA VAL A 426 7.60 14.68 -20.88
C VAL A 426 9.12 14.62 -20.64
N GLU A 427 9.87 13.88 -21.45
CA GLU A 427 11.35 13.85 -21.41
C GLU A 427 11.95 15.24 -21.61
N LYS A 428 11.47 15.98 -22.66
CA LYS A 428 11.93 17.34 -22.92
C LYS A 428 11.58 18.28 -21.77
N LEU A 429 10.42 18.11 -21.16
CA LEU A 429 9.98 18.84 -19.98
C LEU A 429 10.95 18.60 -18.82
N MET A 430 11.27 17.35 -18.52
CA MET A 430 12.16 16.98 -17.41
C MET A 430 13.60 17.47 -17.65
N ALA A 431 14.11 17.44 -18.88
CA ALA A 431 15.40 18.00 -19.21
C ALA A 431 15.45 19.52 -18.90
N LYS A 432 14.38 20.26 -19.23
CA LYS A 432 14.26 21.68 -18.89
C LYS A 432 14.12 21.89 -17.38
N PHE A 433 13.37 21.08 -16.64
CA PHE A 433 13.27 21.16 -15.19
C PHE A 433 14.62 20.95 -14.49
N ARG A 434 15.37 19.92 -14.91
CA ARG A 434 16.70 19.61 -14.35
C ARG A 434 17.73 20.70 -14.61
N SER A 435 17.52 21.58 -15.59
CA SER A 435 18.34 22.77 -15.81
C SER A 435 18.10 23.87 -14.78
N VAL A 436 17.01 23.79 -13.99
CA VAL A 436 16.68 24.75 -12.92
C VAL A 436 17.31 24.30 -11.60
N PRO A 437 18.30 25.02 -11.02
CA PRO A 437 19.04 24.56 -9.83
C PRO A 437 18.16 24.23 -8.62
N LEU A 438 17.09 25.00 -8.39
CA LEU A 438 16.17 24.76 -7.29
C LEU A 438 15.42 23.41 -7.45
N PHE A 439 14.99 23.10 -8.66
CA PHE A 439 14.32 21.82 -8.95
C PHE A 439 15.27 20.65 -8.73
N TYR A 440 16.49 20.75 -9.24
CA TYR A 440 17.52 19.74 -9.06
C TYR A 440 17.82 19.46 -7.57
N ILE A 441 17.95 20.51 -6.74
CA ILE A 441 18.18 20.35 -5.30
C ILE A 441 16.98 19.68 -4.64
N THR A 442 15.75 20.10 -4.98
CA THR A 442 14.52 19.53 -4.41
C THR A 442 14.38 18.07 -4.78
N GLU A 443 14.64 17.71 -6.04
CA GLU A 443 14.66 16.32 -6.52
C GLU A 443 15.62 15.46 -5.70
N LYS A 444 16.84 15.95 -5.45
CA LYS A 444 17.84 15.24 -4.64
C LYS A 444 17.39 15.04 -3.20
N VAL A 445 16.85 16.08 -2.56
CA VAL A 445 16.35 16.00 -1.18
C VAL A 445 15.21 14.99 -1.07
N VAL A 446 14.24 15.05 -1.99
CA VAL A 446 13.11 14.12 -2.02
C VAL A 446 13.60 12.68 -2.25
N SER A 447 14.53 12.47 -3.19
CA SER A 447 15.10 11.15 -3.45
C SER A 447 15.77 10.57 -2.19
N VAL A 448 16.57 11.38 -1.46
CA VAL A 448 17.20 10.94 -0.20
C VAL A 448 16.16 10.64 0.89
N LEU A 449 15.10 11.44 1.00
CA LEU A 449 14.02 11.20 1.98
C LEU A 449 13.25 9.91 1.69
N VAL A 450 13.03 9.60 0.40
CA VAL A 450 12.31 8.39 -0.04
C VAL A 450 13.19 7.14 0.04
N SER A 451 14.41 7.21 -0.50
CA SER A 451 15.33 6.06 -0.52
C SER A 451 16.00 5.78 0.82
N GLY A 452 16.16 6.80 1.65
CA GLY A 452 16.96 6.75 2.88
C GLY A 452 18.48 6.76 2.64
N TYR A 453 18.94 6.88 1.37
CA TYR A 453 20.35 6.80 0.99
C TYR A 453 20.81 8.02 0.18
N ILE A 454 22.07 8.39 0.34
CA ILE A 454 22.75 9.44 -0.41
C ILE A 454 23.62 8.82 -1.49
N PRO A 455 23.28 8.98 -2.78
CA PRO A 455 24.09 8.44 -3.87
C PRO A 455 25.40 9.23 -4.04
N THR A 456 26.47 8.52 -4.39
CA THR A 456 27.78 9.13 -4.66
C THR A 456 27.91 9.70 -6.06
N ASN A 457 26.99 9.38 -6.97
CA ASN A 457 26.96 9.93 -8.33
C ASN A 457 25.81 10.92 -8.50
N LYS A 458 25.96 11.90 -9.39
CA LYS A 458 24.90 12.84 -9.78
C LYS A 458 23.69 12.12 -10.37
N ASP A 459 23.94 11.09 -11.18
CA ASP A 459 22.92 10.15 -11.64
C ASP A 459 22.84 8.99 -10.62
N PRO A 460 21.74 8.88 -9.85
CA PRO A 460 21.61 7.83 -8.86
C PRO A 460 21.75 6.41 -9.41
N LEU A 461 21.45 6.19 -10.69
CA LEU A 461 21.57 4.87 -11.31
C LEU A 461 23.00 4.47 -11.63
N LYS A 462 23.87 5.45 -11.79
CA LYS A 462 25.30 5.24 -12.00
C LYS A 462 26.07 5.28 -10.71
N SER A 463 25.38 5.47 -9.59
CA SER A 463 25.97 5.46 -8.26
C SER A 463 26.42 4.04 -7.92
N LYS A 464 27.70 3.82 -7.80
CA LYS A 464 28.27 2.52 -7.42
C LYS A 464 28.19 2.26 -5.92
N PHE A 465 28.12 3.31 -5.13
CA PHE A 465 28.04 3.27 -3.67
C PHE A 465 27.07 4.33 -3.17
N GLU A 466 26.34 4.02 -2.10
CA GLU A 466 25.39 4.92 -1.46
C GLU A 466 25.60 4.93 0.05
N PHE A 467 25.63 6.13 0.65
CA PHE A 467 25.68 6.31 2.11
C PHE A 467 24.28 6.19 2.71
N GLY A 468 24.18 5.47 3.82
CA GLY A 468 22.90 5.32 4.54
C GLY A 468 22.80 3.98 5.30
N PRO A 469 21.60 3.65 5.81
CA PRO A 469 20.38 4.47 5.79
C PRO A 469 20.45 5.66 6.76
N MET A 470 19.99 6.82 6.30
CA MET A 470 20.17 8.10 7.01
C MET A 470 19.37 8.19 8.33
N ASN A 471 18.26 7.48 8.43
CA ASN A 471 17.46 7.42 9.65
C ASN A 471 18.13 6.65 10.80
N THR A 472 19.29 6.05 10.57
CA THR A 472 20.11 5.35 11.57
C THR A 472 21.40 6.09 11.91
N ALA A 473 21.64 7.24 11.29
CA ALA A 473 22.89 7.99 11.48
C ALA A 473 23.06 8.52 12.92
N ILE A 474 21.95 8.86 13.57
CA ILE A 474 21.92 9.33 14.96
C ILE A 474 20.83 8.57 15.71
N SER A 475 21.23 7.92 16.79
CA SER A 475 20.31 7.21 17.70
C SER A 475 20.83 7.32 19.14
N GLY A 476 20.26 6.59 20.08
CA GLY A 476 20.75 6.59 21.44
C GLY A 476 20.06 5.55 22.33
N ASN A 477 20.77 5.10 23.35
CA ASN A 477 20.24 4.21 24.38
C ASN A 477 20.99 4.45 25.71
N ALA A 478 20.53 3.81 26.76
CA ALA A 478 21.06 4.05 28.12
C ALA A 478 22.52 3.56 28.29
N ILE A 479 23.01 2.66 27.45
CA ILE A 479 24.36 2.09 27.51
C ILE A 479 25.33 2.95 26.71
N GLU A 480 24.99 3.26 25.46
CA GLU A 480 25.88 3.97 24.52
C GLU A 480 25.80 5.49 24.69
N GLY A 481 24.75 6.02 25.31
CA GLY A 481 24.47 7.47 25.27
C GLY A 481 23.95 7.87 23.89
N ALA A 482 24.52 8.92 23.31
CA ALA A 482 24.32 9.24 21.90
C ALA A 482 25.18 8.31 21.03
N ARG A 483 24.55 7.74 20.00
CA ARG A 483 25.20 6.86 19.03
C ARG A 483 25.23 7.51 17.67
N PHE A 484 26.42 7.64 17.11
CA PHE A 484 26.66 8.15 15.76
C PHE A 484 27.07 6.99 14.85
N ARG A 485 26.39 6.87 13.71
CA ARG A 485 26.62 5.80 12.75
C ARG A 485 26.86 6.34 11.36
N VAL A 486 27.88 5.83 10.69
CA VAL A 486 28.15 6.05 9.27
C VAL A 486 28.25 4.70 8.58
N GLY A 487 27.49 4.52 7.54
CA GLY A 487 27.46 3.29 6.77
C GLY A 487 27.05 3.50 5.33
N GLY A 488 27.02 2.42 4.57
CA GLY A 488 26.62 2.47 3.18
C GLY A 488 26.63 1.10 2.52
N THR A 489 26.25 1.10 1.25
CA THR A 489 26.09 -0.12 0.46
C THR A 489 26.50 0.11 -0.99
N THR A 490 27.02 -0.92 -1.64
CA THR A 490 27.20 -0.94 -3.10
C THR A 490 25.85 -1.24 -3.78
N THR A 491 25.74 -0.80 -5.01
CA THR A 491 24.51 -0.91 -5.82
C THR A 491 24.71 -1.87 -7.00
N THR A 492 23.64 -2.09 -7.77
CA THR A 492 23.68 -2.85 -9.03
C THR A 492 24.51 -2.19 -10.13
N ALA A 493 24.85 -0.89 -9.99
CA ALA A 493 25.80 -0.20 -10.86
C ALA A 493 27.27 -0.53 -10.53
N PHE A 494 27.57 -1.02 -9.32
CA PHE A 494 28.88 -1.54 -8.97
C PHE A 494 29.07 -2.96 -9.53
N SER A 495 28.15 -3.86 -9.24
CA SER A 495 28.12 -5.24 -9.71
C SER A 495 26.70 -5.76 -9.77
N LYS A 496 26.40 -6.69 -10.68
CA LYS A 496 25.11 -7.38 -10.74
C LYS A 496 25.02 -8.55 -9.74
N ASN A 497 26.15 -9.04 -9.29
CA ASN A 497 26.25 -10.26 -8.46
C ASN A 497 26.95 -10.02 -7.12
N LEU A 498 27.91 -9.10 -7.01
CA LEU A 498 28.72 -8.90 -5.81
C LEU A 498 28.36 -7.57 -5.13
N PHE A 499 28.00 -7.65 -3.85
CA PHE A 499 27.57 -6.50 -3.05
C PHE A 499 28.32 -6.44 -1.73
N PHE A 500 28.61 -5.20 -1.30
CA PHE A 500 29.21 -4.89 -0.01
C PHE A 500 28.26 -3.97 0.76
N ASP A 501 28.17 -4.20 2.07
CA ASP A 501 27.40 -3.36 2.99
C ASP A 501 28.18 -3.25 4.29
N GLY A 502 28.01 -2.16 5.03
CA GLY A 502 28.61 -2.07 6.33
C GLY A 502 28.44 -0.71 6.97
N TYR A 503 28.83 -0.66 8.23
CA TYR A 503 28.84 0.59 8.99
C TYR A 503 29.89 0.58 10.10
N MET A 504 30.20 1.79 10.58
CA MET A 504 30.86 2.05 11.83
C MET A 504 29.98 2.91 12.72
N ALA A 505 29.95 2.64 14.03
CA ALA A 505 29.16 3.41 14.98
C ALA A 505 29.97 3.62 16.28
N TYR A 506 29.77 4.78 16.91
CA TYR A 506 30.43 5.14 18.15
C TYR A 506 29.40 5.65 19.16
N GLY A 507 29.46 5.13 20.38
CA GLY A 507 28.63 5.56 21.50
C GLY A 507 29.40 6.51 22.41
N THR A 508 28.77 7.59 22.81
CA THR A 508 29.45 8.65 23.61
C THR A 508 29.63 8.29 25.08
N LYS A 509 28.86 7.34 25.63
CA LYS A 509 28.92 6.93 27.03
C LYS A 509 29.82 5.70 27.23
N ASP A 510 29.66 4.69 26.35
CA ASP A 510 30.45 3.47 26.44
C ASP A 510 31.81 3.57 25.72
N GLU A 511 32.04 4.63 24.97
CA GLU A 511 33.29 4.96 24.27
C GLU A 511 33.83 3.81 23.39
N LYS A 512 32.91 2.95 22.88
CA LYS A 512 33.25 1.80 22.06
C LYS A 512 32.93 2.03 20.60
N LEU A 513 33.82 1.56 19.73
CA LEU A 513 33.56 1.46 18.31
C LEU A 513 32.83 0.14 18.02
N LYS A 514 31.71 0.24 17.34
CA LYS A 514 30.94 -0.89 16.80
C LYS A 514 31.06 -0.87 15.29
N TYR A 515 30.94 -2.01 14.67
CA TYR A 515 31.07 -2.16 13.23
C TYR A 515 30.27 -3.36 12.70
N ASP A 516 29.97 -3.29 11.42
CA ASP A 516 29.38 -4.37 10.64
C ASP A 516 29.98 -4.32 9.24
N ALA A 517 30.35 -5.47 8.71
CA ALA A 517 30.85 -5.64 7.36
C ALA A 517 30.21 -6.89 6.73
N LEU A 518 29.59 -6.70 5.58
CA LEU A 518 28.84 -7.72 4.87
C LEU A 518 29.28 -7.80 3.42
N VAL A 519 29.49 -9.02 2.94
CA VAL A 519 29.71 -9.35 1.54
C VAL A 519 28.60 -10.30 1.09
N GLU A 520 27.92 -9.99 0.01
CA GLU A 520 26.88 -10.83 -0.58
C GLU A 520 27.21 -11.14 -2.04
N TYR A 521 27.18 -12.43 -2.39
CA TYR A 521 27.23 -12.88 -3.77
C TYR A 521 25.85 -13.41 -4.19
N SER A 522 25.26 -12.81 -5.24
CA SER A 522 24.00 -13.25 -5.83
C SER A 522 24.26 -14.19 -6.99
N PHE A 523 23.64 -15.36 -6.97
CA PHE A 523 23.67 -16.31 -8.09
C PHE A 523 22.80 -15.89 -9.26
N ASN A 524 21.84 -14.98 -9.00
CA ASN A 524 21.01 -14.34 -10.03
C ASN A 524 21.55 -12.93 -10.31
N ASP A 525 21.64 -12.55 -11.58
CA ASP A 525 21.97 -11.17 -11.96
C ASP A 525 20.88 -10.21 -11.46
N ARG A 526 21.26 -9.28 -10.58
CA ARG A 526 20.37 -8.21 -10.11
C ARG A 526 20.30 -7.13 -11.18
N LYS A 527 19.11 -6.82 -11.67
CA LYS A 527 18.93 -5.84 -12.75
C LYS A 527 18.90 -4.41 -12.22
N GLU A 528 17.97 -4.12 -11.33
CA GLU A 528 17.70 -2.79 -10.81
C GLU A 528 17.85 -2.68 -9.28
N TYR A 529 17.40 -3.70 -8.55
CA TYR A 529 17.29 -3.66 -7.09
C TYR A 529 18.28 -4.61 -6.44
N ARG A 530 18.92 -4.18 -5.35
CA ARG A 530 19.84 -5.02 -4.61
C ARG A 530 19.16 -6.26 -4.01
N LYS A 531 17.92 -6.13 -3.53
CA LYS A 531 17.11 -7.21 -2.96
C LYS A 531 16.01 -7.67 -3.93
N GLU A 532 16.33 -7.69 -5.24
CA GLU A 532 15.39 -8.08 -6.29
C GLU A 532 14.89 -9.51 -6.09
N PHE A 533 13.55 -9.67 -6.21
CA PHE A 533 12.91 -10.98 -6.10
C PHE A 533 13.01 -11.76 -7.43
N PRO A 534 13.30 -13.08 -7.42
CA PRO A 534 13.61 -13.91 -6.26
C PRO A 534 15.07 -13.82 -5.84
N LEU A 535 15.33 -13.83 -4.51
CA LEU A 535 16.67 -13.89 -3.97
C LEU A 535 17.26 -15.29 -4.18
N ASN A 536 18.52 -15.34 -4.58
CA ASN A 536 19.35 -16.54 -4.55
C ASN A 536 20.79 -16.08 -4.29
N SER A 537 21.22 -16.14 -3.04
CA SER A 537 22.51 -15.55 -2.65
C SER A 537 23.16 -16.26 -1.47
N ILE A 538 24.47 -16.09 -1.40
CA ILE A 538 25.29 -16.42 -0.24
C ILE A 538 25.85 -15.13 0.34
N ARG A 539 25.82 -15.00 1.68
CA ARG A 539 26.18 -13.78 2.41
C ARG A 539 27.10 -14.11 3.56
N LEU A 540 28.21 -13.40 3.68
CA LEU A 540 29.13 -13.43 4.80
C LEU A 540 29.06 -12.09 5.52
N GLU A 541 28.81 -12.11 6.83
CA GLU A 541 28.70 -10.94 7.69
C GLU A 541 29.59 -11.09 8.92
N TYR A 542 30.27 -10.02 9.28
CA TYR A 542 31.01 -9.94 10.53
C TYR A 542 30.69 -8.65 11.24
N MET A 543 30.20 -8.78 12.49
CA MET A 543 29.75 -7.63 13.28
C MET A 543 30.26 -7.67 14.72
N TYR A 544 30.44 -6.48 15.28
CA TYR A 544 30.54 -6.23 16.71
C TYR A 544 29.61 -5.07 17.07
N ASP A 545 28.57 -5.36 17.82
CA ASP A 545 27.56 -4.35 18.16
C ASP A 545 26.83 -4.70 19.45
N ILE A 546 25.97 -3.78 19.91
CA ILE A 546 25.08 -4.00 21.03
C ILE A 546 23.87 -4.86 20.60
N ASN A 547 23.52 -5.84 21.43
CA ASN A 547 22.35 -6.69 21.27
C ASN A 547 21.30 -6.36 22.35
N GLN A 548 20.16 -5.83 21.96
CA GLN A 548 19.04 -5.47 22.84
C GLN A 548 18.18 -6.70 23.13
N LEU A 549 18.29 -7.26 24.32
CA LEU A 549 17.61 -8.49 24.70
C LEU A 549 16.08 -8.27 24.83
N GLY A 550 15.29 -9.11 24.15
CA GLY A 550 13.83 -9.02 24.15
C GLY A 550 13.28 -7.79 23.45
N GLN A 551 14.00 -7.20 22.48
CA GLN A 551 13.60 -6.03 21.71
C GLN A 551 13.96 -6.20 20.23
N GLN A 552 13.29 -7.08 19.52
CA GLN A 552 13.45 -7.24 18.07
C GLN A 552 12.21 -6.71 17.36
N TYR A 553 12.40 -5.88 16.35
CA TYR A 553 11.31 -5.28 15.58
C TYR A 553 11.33 -5.80 14.14
N MET A 554 10.14 -6.07 13.60
CA MET A 554 9.99 -6.71 12.29
C MET A 554 10.50 -5.84 11.14
N TYR A 555 10.21 -4.54 11.17
CA TYR A 555 10.45 -3.62 10.05
C TYR A 555 11.34 -2.42 10.41
N ALA A 556 11.87 -2.39 11.60
CA ALA A 556 12.66 -1.25 12.05
C ALA A 556 14.03 -1.71 12.57
N SER A 557 15.08 -0.98 12.21
CA SER A 557 16.40 -1.14 12.84
C SER A 557 16.37 -0.64 14.28
N LYS A 558 17.11 -1.28 15.16
CA LYS A 558 17.33 -0.78 16.53
C LYS A 558 17.89 0.65 16.57
N ASP A 559 18.64 1.04 15.53
CA ASP A 559 19.28 2.35 15.38
C ASP A 559 18.34 3.40 14.80
N ASN A 560 17.07 3.08 14.50
CA ASN A 560 16.12 4.05 13.99
C ASN A 560 15.88 5.17 15.01
N MET A 561 16.15 6.41 14.61
CA MET A 561 16.06 7.61 15.46
C MET A 561 14.69 7.76 16.14
N PHE A 562 13.60 7.31 15.52
CA PHE A 562 12.26 7.36 16.12
C PHE A 562 12.05 6.34 17.24
N LEU A 563 12.82 5.23 17.25
CA LEU A 563 12.80 4.23 18.31
C LEU A 563 13.69 4.60 19.49
N ALA A 564 14.58 5.57 19.33
CA ALA A 564 15.42 6.08 20.40
C ALA A 564 14.62 6.82 21.49
N TRP A 565 13.42 7.32 21.14
CA TRP A 565 12.51 7.96 22.11
C TRP A 565 11.72 6.91 22.88
N LYS A 566 12.28 6.50 24.03
CA LYS A 566 11.77 5.42 24.85
C LYS A 566 11.01 5.91 26.09
N ARG A 567 10.03 5.12 26.56
CA ARG A 567 9.21 5.38 27.74
C ARG A 567 9.96 5.11 29.05
N GLN A 568 11.04 4.33 28.98
CA GLN A 568 11.89 3.99 30.14
C GLN A 568 13.32 3.73 29.69
N LYS A 569 14.27 3.72 30.63
CA LYS A 569 15.66 3.41 30.35
C LYS A 569 15.81 1.99 29.80
N ASP A 570 16.47 1.88 28.67
CA ASP A 570 16.78 0.62 28.02
C ASP A 570 18.17 0.15 28.41
N THR A 571 18.24 -0.73 29.41
CA THR A 571 19.47 -1.24 29.97
C THR A 571 19.68 -2.73 29.67
N ARG A 572 18.64 -3.45 29.15
CA ARG A 572 18.69 -4.88 28.90
C ARG A 572 19.41 -5.20 27.58
N ALA A 573 20.73 -5.04 27.58
CA ALA A 573 21.53 -5.32 26.39
C ALA A 573 22.91 -5.87 26.73
N THR A 574 23.44 -6.66 25.82
CA THR A 574 24.76 -7.27 25.82
C THR A 574 25.59 -6.73 24.65
N TYR A 575 26.90 -6.98 24.60
CA TYR A 575 27.68 -6.81 23.35
C TYR A 575 27.76 -8.14 22.63
N LEU A 576 27.60 -8.09 21.34
CA LEU A 576 27.60 -9.26 20.46
C LEU A 576 28.69 -9.11 19.39
N ARG A 577 29.62 -10.09 19.34
CA ARG A 577 30.51 -10.31 18.20
C ARG A 577 30.00 -11.52 17.44
N GLN A 578 29.80 -11.39 16.15
CA GLN A 578 29.19 -12.45 15.34
C GLN A 578 29.86 -12.52 13.97
N ALA A 579 30.16 -13.74 13.54
CA ALA A 579 30.41 -14.08 12.15
C ALA A 579 29.28 -14.96 11.65
N GLU A 580 28.69 -14.61 10.52
CA GLU A 580 27.52 -15.31 9.98
C GLU A 580 27.70 -15.59 8.48
N LEU A 581 27.50 -16.85 8.08
CA LEU A 581 27.41 -17.28 6.70
C LEU A 581 25.96 -17.70 6.42
N THR A 582 25.28 -17.01 5.52
CA THR A 582 23.88 -17.27 5.17
C THR A 582 23.77 -17.65 3.70
N TYR A 583 23.16 -18.78 3.39
CA TYR A 583 22.61 -19.11 2.08
C TYR A 583 21.09 -18.95 2.11
N TYR A 584 20.50 -18.29 1.09
CA TYR A 584 19.06 -18.09 1.01
C TYR A 584 18.58 -18.13 -0.45
N HIS A 585 17.51 -18.88 -0.71
CA HIS A 585 16.95 -19.06 -2.03
C HIS A 585 15.41 -18.90 -2.00
N GLU A 586 14.90 -18.01 -2.81
CA GLU A 586 13.46 -17.79 -3.07
C GLU A 586 13.06 -18.31 -4.43
N HIS A 587 11.82 -18.81 -4.54
CA HIS A 587 11.21 -19.26 -5.78
C HIS A 587 9.95 -18.46 -6.10
N TYR A 588 9.60 -18.36 -7.39
CA TYR A 588 8.40 -17.66 -7.84
C TYR A 588 7.08 -18.29 -7.33
N ASN A 589 7.07 -19.55 -6.95
CA ASN A 589 5.90 -20.21 -6.36
C ASN A 589 5.67 -19.84 -4.88
N GLY A 590 6.49 -18.95 -4.33
CA GLY A 590 6.40 -18.46 -2.95
C GLY A 590 7.19 -19.29 -1.92
N LEU A 591 7.84 -20.38 -2.35
CA LEU A 591 8.72 -21.15 -1.49
C LEU A 591 10.06 -20.45 -1.35
N ALA A 592 10.58 -20.40 -0.12
CA ALA A 592 11.95 -20.00 0.15
C ALA A 592 12.57 -20.87 1.25
N TYR A 593 13.87 -21.12 1.14
CA TYR A 593 14.63 -21.84 2.15
C TYR A 593 16.03 -21.26 2.31
N GLY A 594 16.62 -21.52 3.45
CA GLY A 594 17.97 -21.06 3.74
C GLY A 594 18.63 -21.82 4.87
N ALA A 595 19.94 -21.68 4.92
CA ALA A 595 20.78 -22.19 5.98
C ALA A 595 21.71 -21.07 6.48
N VAL A 596 21.84 -20.96 7.78
CA VAL A 596 22.69 -19.96 8.43
C VAL A 596 23.66 -20.67 9.35
N VAL A 597 24.93 -20.47 9.13
CA VAL A 597 26.00 -20.89 10.07
C VAL A 597 26.47 -19.64 10.79
N ARG A 598 26.40 -19.66 12.11
CA ARG A 598 26.68 -18.49 12.94
C ARG A 598 27.65 -18.86 14.06
N ASN A 599 28.78 -18.14 14.15
CA ASN A 599 29.64 -18.15 15.31
C ASN A 599 29.50 -16.82 16.04
N ARG A 600 29.05 -16.83 17.29
CA ARG A 600 28.85 -15.65 18.09
C ARG A 600 29.46 -15.76 19.47
N ARG A 601 29.99 -14.62 19.95
CA ARG A 601 30.35 -14.41 21.35
C ARG A 601 29.53 -13.26 21.92
N GLU A 602 28.85 -13.56 23.01
CA GLU A 602 28.02 -12.59 23.70
C GLU A 602 28.65 -12.21 25.02
N TYR A 603 28.78 -10.91 25.28
CA TYR A 603 29.48 -10.38 26.45
C TYR A 603 28.47 -9.77 27.41
N ALA A 604 28.58 -10.11 28.70
CA ALA A 604 27.83 -9.50 29.77
C ALA A 604 28.06 -7.97 29.84
N THR A 605 27.08 -7.24 30.33
CA THR A 605 27.19 -5.83 30.69
C THR A 605 26.85 -5.64 32.17
N GLU A 606 27.05 -4.45 32.71
CA GLU A 606 26.66 -4.12 34.07
C GLU A 606 25.15 -4.28 34.34
N TYR A 607 24.32 -4.29 33.28
CA TYR A 607 22.88 -4.39 33.35
C TYR A 607 22.31 -5.74 32.89
N ALA A 608 23.08 -6.55 32.19
CA ALA A 608 22.73 -7.90 31.75
C ALA A 608 23.88 -8.82 32.14
N VAL A 609 23.96 -9.13 33.45
CA VAL A 609 25.03 -9.94 34.05
C VAL A 609 24.80 -11.42 33.80
N PHE A 610 25.89 -12.17 33.70
CA PHE A 610 25.89 -13.62 33.54
C PHE A 610 26.41 -14.27 34.84
N ASP A 611 25.56 -14.31 35.86
CA ASP A 611 25.87 -14.91 37.14
C ASP A 611 25.55 -16.39 37.11
N ARG A 612 26.58 -17.22 36.93
CA ARG A 612 26.48 -18.67 36.77
C ARG A 612 26.40 -19.37 38.10
N ILE A 613 25.44 -20.29 38.19
CA ILE A 613 25.31 -21.20 39.36
C ILE A 613 26.27 -22.40 39.15
N GLY A 614 27.15 -22.65 40.11
CA GLY A 614 28.04 -23.82 40.16
C GLY A 614 27.38 -25.06 40.72
N PRO A 615 28.02 -26.23 40.63
CA PRO A 615 27.49 -27.50 41.15
C PRO A 615 27.24 -27.49 42.67
N ASP A 616 27.99 -26.69 43.39
CA ASP A 616 27.88 -26.48 44.85
C ASP A 616 26.95 -25.33 45.24
N GLY A 617 26.25 -24.76 44.27
CA GLY A 617 25.36 -23.61 44.49
C GLY A 617 26.10 -22.27 44.58
N THR A 618 27.40 -22.24 44.37
CA THR A 618 28.17 -20.98 44.30
C THR A 618 27.80 -20.16 43.06
N ILE A 619 27.75 -18.85 43.21
CA ILE A 619 27.48 -17.93 42.10
C ILE A 619 28.79 -17.29 41.67
N SER A 620 29.11 -17.42 40.38
CA SER A 620 30.31 -16.85 39.78
C SER A 620 29.98 -16.03 38.53
N PRO A 621 30.52 -14.81 38.35
CA PRO A 621 30.29 -14.00 37.20
C PRO A 621 31.02 -14.56 35.96
N VAL A 622 30.30 -14.68 34.85
CA VAL A 622 30.81 -15.09 33.53
C VAL A 622 30.86 -13.85 32.62
N LYS A 623 32.02 -13.59 32.03
CA LYS A 623 32.19 -12.41 31.16
C LYS A 623 31.54 -12.55 29.78
N SER A 624 31.58 -13.79 29.25
CA SER A 624 30.99 -14.06 27.91
C SER A 624 30.78 -15.57 27.73
N TYR A 625 29.95 -15.91 26.75
CA TYR A 625 29.84 -17.28 26.25
C TYR A 625 29.89 -17.29 24.72
N ASP A 626 30.32 -18.44 24.17
CA ASP A 626 30.42 -18.65 22.73
C ASP A 626 29.36 -19.64 22.24
N MET A 627 28.86 -19.42 21.05
CA MET A 627 27.93 -20.33 20.36
C MET A 627 28.31 -20.46 18.89
N THR A 628 28.32 -21.70 18.41
CA THR A 628 28.34 -21.99 16.98
C THR A 628 27.04 -22.71 16.61
N GLU A 629 26.24 -22.08 15.78
CA GLU A 629 24.88 -22.48 15.49
C GLU A 629 24.70 -22.75 14.00
N LEU A 630 23.91 -23.77 13.67
CA LEU A 630 23.31 -23.95 12.35
C LEU A 630 21.81 -23.68 12.45
N GLU A 631 21.30 -22.74 11.67
CA GLU A 631 19.88 -22.46 11.57
C GLU A 631 19.35 -22.84 10.18
N LEU A 632 18.33 -23.66 10.14
CA LEU A 632 17.58 -23.98 8.92
C LEU A 632 16.30 -23.17 8.89
N LYS A 633 16.08 -22.49 7.76
CA LYS A 633 14.91 -21.63 7.52
C LYS A 633 14.07 -22.15 6.38
N PHE A 634 12.78 -22.13 6.56
CA PHE A 634 11.80 -22.40 5.53
C PHE A 634 10.71 -21.32 5.60
N ARG A 635 10.34 -20.77 4.43
CA ARG A 635 9.28 -19.78 4.31
C ARG A 635 8.42 -20.11 3.11
N TYR A 636 7.10 -19.95 3.27
CA TYR A 636 6.16 -20.03 2.17
C TYR A 636 5.27 -18.79 2.17
N ALA A 637 5.23 -18.06 1.05
CA ALA A 637 4.47 -16.83 0.88
C ALA A 637 4.07 -16.65 -0.59
N LYS A 638 3.09 -17.44 -1.04
CA LYS A 638 2.60 -17.37 -2.42
C LYS A 638 1.91 -16.03 -2.69
N ASP A 639 2.20 -15.45 -3.85
CA ASP A 639 1.60 -14.19 -4.35
C ASP A 639 1.87 -12.97 -3.45
N GLU A 640 2.93 -13.00 -2.63
CA GLU A 640 3.36 -11.84 -1.85
C GLU A 640 3.83 -10.70 -2.76
N LYS A 641 3.40 -9.49 -2.45
CA LYS A 641 3.72 -8.28 -3.20
C LYS A 641 4.66 -7.39 -2.42
N PHE A 642 5.71 -6.92 -3.08
CA PHE A 642 6.76 -6.13 -2.47
C PHE A 642 6.82 -4.71 -3.01
N TYR A 643 7.06 -3.76 -2.12
CA TYR A 643 7.66 -2.48 -2.43
C TYR A 643 9.17 -2.64 -2.39
N GLN A 644 9.82 -2.40 -3.52
CA GLN A 644 11.27 -2.56 -3.64
C GLN A 644 11.89 -1.22 -4.03
N THR A 645 12.79 -0.73 -3.19
CA THR A 645 13.71 0.35 -3.55
C THR A 645 15.04 -0.25 -4.00
N ARG A 646 15.98 0.58 -4.42
CA ARG A 646 17.31 0.11 -4.80
C ARG A 646 17.96 -0.77 -3.73
N ASN A 647 17.74 -0.45 -2.46
CA ASN A 647 18.42 -1.11 -1.34
C ASN A 647 17.47 -1.85 -0.37
N LEU A 648 16.19 -1.56 -0.40
CA LEU A 648 15.22 -2.08 0.58
C LEU A 648 14.07 -2.81 -0.11
N ARG A 649 13.47 -3.77 0.59
CA ARG A 649 12.30 -4.52 0.16
C ARG A 649 11.35 -4.72 1.34
N TYR A 650 10.10 -4.29 1.18
CA TYR A 650 9.04 -4.44 2.18
C TYR A 650 7.77 -5.01 1.55
N PRO A 651 6.96 -5.79 2.26
CA PRO A 651 5.66 -6.20 1.76
C PRO A 651 4.73 -4.98 1.64
N ILE A 652 3.99 -4.89 0.53
CA ILE A 652 2.99 -3.83 0.31
C ILE A 652 1.71 -4.16 1.06
N THR A 653 1.29 -5.43 1.00
CA THR A 653 0.09 -5.93 1.65
C THR A 653 0.40 -7.22 2.39
N PHE A 654 -0.43 -7.54 3.39
CA PHE A 654 -0.35 -8.81 4.11
C PHE A 654 -1.38 -9.83 3.63
N ASP A 655 -1.82 -9.72 2.36
CA ASP A 655 -2.83 -10.59 1.77
C ASP A 655 -2.33 -12.03 1.57
N ALA A 656 -1.03 -12.20 1.31
CA ALA A 656 -0.41 -13.52 1.21
C ALA A 656 -0.51 -14.28 2.55
N LEU A 657 -0.77 -15.58 2.48
CA LEU A 657 -0.54 -16.46 3.63
C LEU A 657 0.96 -16.67 3.76
N ILE A 658 1.55 -16.18 4.85
CA ILE A 658 2.96 -16.34 5.15
C ILE A 658 3.11 -17.40 6.23
N PHE A 659 3.85 -18.44 5.91
CA PHE A 659 4.27 -19.47 6.85
C PHE A 659 5.80 -19.40 7.01
N ASN A 660 6.28 -19.35 8.23
CA ASN A 660 7.69 -19.38 8.57
C ASN A 660 7.97 -20.55 9.49
N PHE A 661 9.07 -21.23 9.25
CA PHE A 661 9.62 -22.25 10.12
C PHE A 661 11.12 -22.02 10.24
N SER A 662 11.66 -22.12 11.45
CA SER A 662 13.11 -22.19 11.67
C SER A 662 13.45 -23.20 12.75
N HIS A 663 14.62 -23.82 12.56
CA HIS A 663 15.20 -24.69 13.56
C HIS A 663 16.68 -24.36 13.70
N VAL A 664 17.07 -23.96 14.91
CA VAL A 664 18.44 -23.66 15.29
C VAL A 664 19.02 -24.86 16.04
N MET A 665 20.23 -25.23 15.72
CA MET A 665 20.98 -26.32 16.41
C MET A 665 22.41 -25.93 16.66
N ALA A 666 22.92 -26.34 17.84
CA ALA A 666 24.32 -26.22 18.21
C ALA A 666 24.70 -27.41 19.08
N LYS A 667 25.95 -27.83 18.96
CA LYS A 667 26.54 -28.92 19.78
C LYS A 667 27.64 -28.36 20.66
N LYS A 668 27.55 -28.61 21.97
CA LYS A 668 28.56 -28.22 22.94
C LYS A 668 29.93 -28.69 22.48
N ASP A 669 30.93 -27.88 22.70
CA ASP A 669 32.36 -28.08 22.36
C ASP A 669 32.68 -28.13 20.87
N LEU A 670 31.66 -28.19 19.97
CA LEU A 670 31.84 -28.10 18.53
C LEU A 670 32.12 -26.65 18.14
N LEU A 671 33.28 -26.40 17.53
CA LEU A 671 33.71 -25.06 17.11
C LEU A 671 33.62 -24.00 18.23
N GLY A 672 33.83 -24.40 19.47
CA GLY A 672 33.83 -23.55 20.65
C GLY A 672 32.45 -23.24 21.23
N SER A 673 31.39 -23.94 20.82
CA SER A 673 30.05 -23.74 21.37
C SER A 673 30.01 -24.14 22.86
N SER A 674 29.49 -23.26 23.71
CA SER A 674 29.41 -23.47 25.15
C SER A 674 28.25 -24.39 25.57
N TYR A 675 27.24 -24.55 24.74
CA TYR A 675 26.01 -25.28 25.07
C TYR A 675 25.52 -26.16 23.92
N ASP A 676 24.83 -27.27 24.27
CA ASP A 676 23.94 -27.95 23.35
C ASP A 676 22.68 -27.09 23.23
N TYR A 677 22.27 -26.76 22.01
CA TYR A 677 21.13 -25.87 21.78
C TYR A 677 20.28 -26.33 20.62
N HIS A 678 19.01 -26.52 20.86
CA HIS A 678 18.01 -26.75 19.84
C HIS A 678 16.81 -25.85 20.12
N ARG A 679 16.42 -25.06 19.10
CA ARG A 679 15.26 -24.19 19.16
C ARG A 679 14.46 -24.32 17.88
N THR A 680 13.16 -24.51 18.03
CA THR A 680 12.20 -24.53 16.91
C THR A 680 11.27 -23.35 17.04
N ASP A 681 11.05 -22.61 15.94
CA ASP A 681 10.06 -21.53 15.86
C ASP A 681 9.17 -21.74 14.63
N ILE A 682 7.87 -21.46 14.77
CA ILE A 682 6.87 -21.51 13.71
C ILE A 682 6.11 -20.19 13.75
N GLY A 683 5.79 -19.61 12.59
CA GLY A 683 5.01 -18.40 12.48
C GLY A 683 4.03 -18.44 11.33
N ILE A 684 2.85 -17.89 11.54
CA ILE A 684 1.81 -17.73 10.51
C ILE A 684 1.36 -16.28 10.53
N GLN A 685 1.27 -15.68 9.35
CA GLN A 685 0.72 -14.34 9.16
C GLN A 685 -0.28 -14.35 8.01
N LYS A 686 -1.46 -13.70 8.21
CA LYS A 686 -2.52 -13.61 7.21
C LYS A 686 -3.41 -12.41 7.47
N ARG A 687 -3.81 -11.73 6.39
CA ARG A 687 -4.89 -10.75 6.39
C ARG A 687 -6.20 -11.41 5.97
N PHE A 688 -7.25 -11.14 6.74
CA PHE A 688 -8.62 -11.55 6.43
C PHE A 688 -9.44 -10.30 6.12
N TRP A 689 -9.96 -10.22 4.90
CA TRP A 689 -10.79 -9.12 4.46
C TRP A 689 -12.27 -9.40 4.73
N PHE A 690 -12.97 -8.40 5.20
CA PHE A 690 -14.42 -8.37 5.34
C PHE A 690 -15.03 -7.39 4.35
N SER A 691 -14.59 -7.43 3.09
CA SER A 691 -15.00 -6.52 2.04
C SER A 691 -14.77 -5.06 2.48
N ALA A 692 -15.74 -4.16 2.28
CA ALA A 692 -15.66 -2.76 2.72
C ALA A 692 -15.65 -2.57 4.25
N PHE A 693 -15.94 -3.61 5.03
CA PHE A 693 -15.96 -3.52 6.50
C PHE A 693 -14.58 -3.61 7.14
N GLY A 694 -13.53 -3.63 6.31
CA GLY A 694 -12.16 -3.63 6.77
C GLY A 694 -11.52 -5.00 6.78
N TYR A 695 -10.47 -5.17 7.60
CA TYR A 695 -9.69 -6.41 7.63
C TYR A 695 -9.08 -6.66 9.01
N ILE A 696 -8.82 -7.93 9.29
CA ILE A 696 -8.04 -8.38 10.43
C ILE A 696 -6.67 -8.84 9.95
N ASP A 697 -5.62 -8.29 10.52
CA ASP A 697 -4.27 -8.84 10.44
C ASP A 697 -4.07 -9.80 11.62
N LEU A 698 -3.78 -11.05 11.31
CA LEU A 698 -3.45 -12.11 12.26
C LEU A 698 -1.97 -12.46 12.13
N ILE A 699 -1.24 -12.40 13.24
CA ILE A 699 0.12 -12.91 13.36
C ILE A 699 0.15 -13.87 14.54
N THR A 700 0.55 -15.11 14.31
CA THR A 700 0.71 -16.11 15.38
C THR A 700 2.10 -16.71 15.29
N LYS A 701 2.69 -16.94 16.44
CA LYS A 701 3.98 -17.62 16.56
C LYS A 701 3.96 -18.62 17.70
N ALA A 702 4.72 -19.68 17.55
CA ALA A 702 4.99 -20.62 18.62
C ALA A 702 6.43 -21.11 18.52
N GLY A 703 7.04 -21.47 19.64
CA GLY A 703 8.39 -21.99 19.64
C GLY A 703 8.76 -22.68 20.95
N LYS A 704 9.86 -23.43 20.85
CA LYS A 704 10.38 -24.21 21.96
C LYS A 704 11.89 -24.31 21.93
N VAL A 705 12.50 -24.15 23.09
CA VAL A 705 13.89 -24.47 23.36
C VAL A 705 13.96 -25.86 24.02
N TRP A 706 14.67 -26.77 23.39
CA TRP A 706 14.64 -28.18 23.76
C TRP A 706 15.69 -28.56 24.82
N ASN A 707 16.77 -27.79 24.94
CA ASN A 707 17.90 -28.09 25.81
C ASN A 707 17.88 -27.27 27.09
N LYS A 708 18.74 -27.66 28.04
CA LYS A 708 19.06 -26.85 29.20
C LYS A 708 20.07 -25.77 28.80
N VAL A 709 19.69 -24.50 28.90
CA VAL A 709 20.49 -23.36 28.47
C VAL A 709 20.29 -22.15 29.38
N PRO A 710 21.28 -21.24 29.49
CA PRO A 710 21.10 -20.00 30.26
C PRO A 710 20.13 -19.02 29.58
N TYR A 711 19.62 -18.04 30.36
CA TYR A 711 18.55 -17.15 29.97
C TYR A 711 18.77 -16.40 28.64
N PRO A 712 20.00 -16.00 28.22
CA PRO A 712 20.15 -15.30 26.96
C PRO A 712 19.79 -16.14 25.72
N LEU A 713 19.78 -17.48 25.87
CA LEU A 713 19.41 -18.45 24.84
C LEU A 713 17.93 -18.87 24.92
N LEU A 714 17.21 -18.45 25.97
CA LEU A 714 15.79 -18.72 26.15
C LEU A 714 14.92 -17.76 25.30
N ILE A 715 13.64 -17.95 25.38
CA ILE A 715 12.65 -17.11 24.67
C ILE A 715 12.42 -15.85 25.51
N LEU A 716 12.80 -14.73 24.92
CA LEU A 716 12.62 -13.39 25.46
C LEU A 716 11.58 -12.65 24.59
N PRO A 717 10.34 -12.44 25.06
CA PRO A 717 9.30 -11.79 24.30
C PRO A 717 9.67 -10.37 23.87
N ASN A 718 9.26 -9.96 22.69
CA ASN A 718 9.56 -8.63 22.16
C ASN A 718 8.79 -7.53 22.92
N ALA A 719 9.47 -6.80 23.76
CA ALA A 719 8.94 -5.63 24.44
C ALA A 719 9.17 -4.36 23.60
N ASN A 720 8.16 -3.55 23.47
CA ASN A 720 8.26 -2.24 22.82
C ASN A 720 8.45 -1.15 23.88
N LEU A 721 9.66 -0.69 24.05
CA LEU A 721 9.99 0.40 24.98
C LEU A 721 9.77 1.79 24.39
N SER A 722 9.51 1.91 23.08
CA SER A 722 9.26 3.21 22.43
C SER A 722 7.80 3.67 22.60
N TYR A 723 7.54 4.94 22.29
CA TYR A 723 6.17 5.46 22.21
C TYR A 723 5.47 5.11 20.89
N THR A 724 6.19 4.50 19.93
CA THR A 724 5.63 4.14 18.63
C THR A 724 4.91 2.79 18.70
N ILE A 725 3.89 2.60 17.87
CA ILE A 725 3.24 1.28 17.69
C ILE A 725 4.15 0.41 16.83
N GLN A 726 4.52 -0.76 17.33
CA GLN A 726 5.31 -1.75 16.60
C GLN A 726 4.53 -3.06 16.49
N PRO A 727 4.47 -3.66 15.28
CA PRO A 727 3.91 -5.01 15.12
C PRO A 727 4.73 -6.04 15.90
N GLU A 728 4.09 -7.13 16.28
CA GLU A 728 4.72 -8.27 16.96
C GLU A 728 5.50 -7.92 18.24
N SER A 729 5.13 -6.83 18.91
CA SER A 729 5.77 -6.44 20.17
C SER A 729 4.74 -6.01 21.21
N TYR A 730 5.05 -6.26 22.49
CA TYR A 730 4.17 -5.94 23.61
C TYR A 730 4.46 -4.52 24.11
N THR A 731 3.42 -3.71 24.12
CA THR A 731 3.52 -2.27 24.28
C THR A 731 3.74 -1.83 25.72
N ASN A 732 3.17 -2.56 26.69
CA ASN A 732 3.26 -2.28 28.12
C ASN A 732 4.10 -3.32 28.90
N MET A 733 4.79 -4.21 28.18
CA MET A 733 5.76 -5.15 28.71
C MET A 733 7.13 -4.47 28.86
N ASN A 734 7.89 -4.82 29.88
CA ASN A 734 9.28 -4.41 30.00
C ASN A 734 10.21 -5.37 29.27
N ALA A 735 11.37 -4.91 28.85
CA ALA A 735 12.37 -5.78 28.22
C ALA A 735 12.79 -6.87 29.19
N MET A 736 12.80 -8.14 28.75
CA MET A 736 13.09 -9.32 29.53
C MET A 736 12.17 -9.51 30.76
N GLU A 737 10.99 -8.94 30.77
CA GLU A 737 10.07 -9.11 31.88
C GLU A 737 9.63 -10.57 32.05
N PHE A 738 9.46 -11.29 30.93
CA PHE A 738 9.14 -12.71 30.95
C PHE A 738 10.23 -13.52 30.25
N ILE A 739 10.51 -14.69 30.83
CA ILE A 739 11.47 -15.66 30.30
C ILE A 739 10.75 -17.02 30.24
N SER A 740 10.84 -17.70 29.11
CA SER A 740 10.22 -19.00 28.88
C SER A 740 11.09 -19.86 27.96
N ASP A 741 10.85 -21.18 27.97
CA ASP A 741 11.46 -22.10 27.01
C ASP A 741 10.44 -22.67 26.03
N GLU A 742 9.14 -22.38 26.25
CA GLU A 742 8.04 -22.65 25.33
C GLU A 742 7.12 -21.43 25.25
N TYR A 743 6.61 -21.12 24.07
CA TYR A 743 5.66 -20.03 23.92
C TYR A 743 4.69 -20.25 22.76
N ALA A 744 3.55 -19.59 22.87
CA ALA A 744 2.64 -19.30 21.78
C ALA A 744 2.15 -17.85 21.90
N SER A 745 2.13 -17.13 20.79
CA SER A 745 1.75 -15.72 20.77
C SER A 745 0.76 -15.44 19.66
N TRP A 746 -0.05 -14.40 19.85
CA TRP A 746 -0.97 -13.88 18.85
C TRP A 746 -1.01 -12.37 18.87
N ASP A 747 -1.16 -11.78 17.69
CA ASP A 747 -1.44 -10.37 17.45
C ASP A 747 -2.61 -10.31 16.46
N LEU A 748 -3.76 -9.86 16.95
CA LEU A 748 -4.98 -9.64 16.18
C LEU A 748 -5.23 -8.15 16.10
N THR A 749 -5.10 -7.57 14.92
CA THR A 749 -5.38 -6.15 14.71
C THR A 749 -6.51 -5.99 13.68
N TYR A 750 -7.67 -5.47 14.12
CA TYR A 750 -8.82 -5.20 13.26
C TYR A 750 -8.87 -3.73 12.88
N TYR A 751 -8.78 -3.46 11.59
CA TYR A 751 -8.94 -2.16 10.95
C TYR A 751 -10.36 -2.07 10.39
N MET A 752 -11.23 -1.26 10.99
CA MET A 752 -12.66 -1.20 10.64
C MET A 752 -13.00 -0.20 9.54
N ASN A 753 -12.02 0.54 8.99
CA ASN A 753 -12.22 1.49 7.89
C ASN A 753 -13.28 2.58 8.17
N GLY A 754 -13.50 2.95 9.42
CA GLY A 754 -14.45 3.98 9.82
C GLY A 754 -15.92 3.50 9.90
N ASN A 755 -16.17 2.21 9.92
CA ASN A 755 -17.54 1.67 9.91
C ASN A 755 -18.43 2.14 11.07
N LEU A 756 -17.86 2.44 12.23
CA LEU A 756 -18.57 3.01 13.37
C LEU A 756 -18.55 4.55 13.34
N LEU A 757 -17.35 5.14 13.18
CA LEU A 757 -17.17 6.60 13.27
C LEU A 757 -17.84 7.34 12.12
N ASN A 758 -17.92 6.76 10.93
CA ASN A 758 -18.62 7.35 9.78
C ASN A 758 -20.14 7.44 9.97
N ARG A 759 -20.71 6.74 10.96
CA ARG A 759 -22.14 6.85 11.29
C ARG A 759 -22.47 8.04 12.21
N LEU A 760 -21.44 8.65 12.81
CA LEU A 760 -21.59 9.79 13.71
C LEU A 760 -21.52 11.11 12.91
N PRO A 761 -22.60 11.93 12.85
CA PRO A 761 -22.70 13.05 11.91
C PRO A 761 -21.56 14.07 11.93
N LEU A 762 -20.98 14.35 13.09
CA LEU A 762 -19.86 15.28 13.23
C LEU A 762 -18.53 14.61 12.97
N VAL A 763 -18.36 13.38 13.45
CA VAL A 763 -17.09 12.63 13.39
C VAL A 763 -16.79 12.17 11.96
N LYS A 764 -17.81 11.83 11.16
CA LYS A 764 -17.64 11.38 9.78
C LYS A 764 -16.85 12.36 8.91
N LYS A 765 -16.96 13.68 9.17
CA LYS A 765 -16.20 14.72 8.45
C LYS A 765 -14.71 14.67 8.71
N LEU A 766 -14.28 14.08 9.82
CA LEU A 766 -12.87 13.91 10.18
C LEU A 766 -12.23 12.73 9.46
N LYS A 767 -13.05 11.86 8.85
CA LYS A 767 -12.60 10.61 8.19
C LYS A 767 -11.76 9.72 9.09
N TRP A 768 -11.96 9.79 10.40
CA TRP A 768 -11.27 8.94 11.35
C TRP A 768 -11.72 7.49 11.21
N ARG A 769 -10.77 6.57 11.45
CA ARG A 769 -11.01 5.13 11.35
C ARG A 769 -10.61 4.46 12.64
N GLU A 770 -11.46 3.61 13.14
CA GLU A 770 -11.22 2.83 14.35
C GLU A 770 -10.36 1.61 14.08
N VAL A 771 -9.49 1.31 15.05
CA VAL A 771 -8.63 0.13 15.06
C VAL A 771 -8.71 -0.52 16.43
N PHE A 772 -8.85 -1.84 16.45
CA PHE A 772 -8.85 -2.65 17.67
C PHE A 772 -7.70 -3.64 17.58
N CYS A 773 -6.94 -3.76 18.66
CA CYS A 773 -5.88 -4.74 18.71
C CYS A 773 -6.00 -5.58 19.98
N PHE A 774 -5.76 -6.89 19.84
CA PHE A 774 -5.69 -7.83 20.94
C PHE A 774 -4.46 -8.71 20.78
N ARG A 775 -3.54 -8.63 21.73
CA ARG A 775 -2.28 -9.38 21.76
C ARG A 775 -2.21 -10.26 22.98
N GLY A 776 -1.58 -11.41 22.81
CA GLY A 776 -1.33 -12.29 23.92
C GLY A 776 -0.08 -13.14 23.74
N LEU A 777 0.42 -13.61 24.89
CA LEU A 777 1.55 -14.49 25.00
C LEU A 777 1.26 -15.53 26.07
N TRP A 778 1.16 -16.77 25.67
CA TRP A 778 1.29 -17.90 26.56
C TRP A 778 2.77 -18.32 26.58
N GLY A 779 3.29 -18.70 27.74
CA GLY A 779 4.65 -19.21 27.87
C GLY A 779 4.78 -20.12 29.07
N HIS A 780 5.76 -20.99 28.99
CA HIS A 780 6.10 -21.91 30.07
C HIS A 780 7.63 -21.98 30.22
N LEU A 781 8.10 -22.09 31.43
CA LEU A 781 9.50 -22.35 31.75
C LEU A 781 9.59 -23.66 32.49
N THR A 782 10.24 -24.64 31.89
CA THR A 782 10.47 -25.94 32.55
C THR A 782 11.51 -25.82 33.66
N ASP A 783 11.44 -26.70 34.66
CA ASP A 783 12.34 -26.71 35.80
C ASP A 783 13.82 -26.81 35.40
N LYS A 784 14.11 -27.54 34.31
CA LYS A 784 15.48 -27.67 33.77
C LYS A 784 16.14 -26.35 33.38
N ASN A 785 15.35 -25.34 32.98
CA ASN A 785 15.80 -24.02 32.57
C ASN A 785 15.54 -22.92 33.60
N ASN A 786 14.89 -23.29 34.74
CA ASN A 786 14.68 -22.38 35.86
C ASN A 786 15.91 -22.42 36.80
N PRO A 787 16.65 -21.31 36.92
CA PRO A 787 17.82 -21.30 37.81
C PRO A 787 17.52 -21.60 39.25
N MET A 788 16.27 -21.38 39.71
CA MET A 788 15.86 -21.68 41.10
C MET A 788 15.65 -23.18 41.34
N ASN A 789 15.39 -23.98 40.30
CA ASN A 789 15.10 -25.41 40.41
C ASN A 789 16.17 -26.29 39.74
N GLY A 790 16.66 -25.89 38.60
CA GLY A 790 17.59 -26.63 37.75
C GLY A 790 19.08 -26.29 37.96
N GLY A 791 19.35 -25.27 38.71
CA GLY A 791 20.58 -24.66 39.24
C GLY A 791 21.88 -24.75 38.44
N ASP A 792 22.53 -25.84 38.46
CA ASP A 792 23.91 -25.95 37.92
C ASP A 792 24.04 -25.60 36.43
N GLY A 793 24.99 -24.72 36.14
CA GLY A 793 25.35 -24.27 34.78
C GLY A 793 24.42 -23.20 34.19
N LEU A 794 23.32 -22.85 34.86
CA LEU A 794 22.43 -21.75 34.45
C LEU A 794 22.93 -20.42 34.99
N TYR A 795 22.44 -19.33 34.37
CA TYR A 795 22.63 -17.97 34.88
C TYR A 795 21.39 -17.51 35.66
N LEU A 796 21.62 -16.82 36.78
CA LEU A 796 20.53 -16.16 37.49
C LEU A 796 19.78 -15.22 36.55
N PHE A 797 18.45 -15.16 36.73
CA PHE A 797 17.67 -14.19 35.98
C PHE A 797 17.96 -12.77 36.47
N PRO A 798 18.10 -11.79 35.58
CA PRO A 798 18.22 -10.42 36.02
C PRO A 798 16.99 -9.95 36.78
N ASP A 799 17.18 -9.04 37.76
CA ASP A 799 16.09 -8.47 38.54
C ASP A 799 14.96 -7.94 37.68
N GLY A 800 13.70 -8.20 38.08
CA GLY A 800 12.52 -7.81 37.31
C GLY A 800 12.20 -8.73 36.12
N SER A 801 12.83 -9.89 36.06
CA SER A 801 12.46 -10.99 35.14
C SER A 801 11.61 -12.03 35.87
N TYR A 802 10.56 -12.49 35.25
CA TYR A 802 9.56 -13.40 35.79
C TYR A 802 9.28 -14.57 34.85
N THR A 803 8.55 -15.54 35.32
CA THR A 803 7.96 -16.62 34.52
C THR A 803 6.48 -16.36 34.33
N LEU A 804 5.94 -16.75 33.19
CA LEU A 804 4.49 -16.75 33.00
C LEU A 804 3.85 -17.87 33.85
N GLY A 805 2.74 -17.53 34.49
CA GLY A 805 1.90 -18.51 35.19
C GLY A 805 0.95 -19.23 34.23
N LYS A 806 -0.15 -19.78 34.79
CA LYS A 806 -1.16 -20.47 33.95
C LYS A 806 -1.89 -19.53 32.97
N ALA A 807 -2.06 -18.25 33.33
CA ALA A 807 -2.73 -17.28 32.48
C ALA A 807 -1.75 -16.69 31.46
N PRO A 808 -2.14 -16.52 30.17
CA PRO A 808 -1.30 -15.82 29.20
C PRO A 808 -1.18 -14.33 29.56
N TYR A 809 -0.08 -13.69 29.22
CA TYR A 809 0.02 -12.24 29.20
C TYR A 809 -0.87 -11.68 28.10
N MET A 810 -1.62 -10.60 28.37
CA MET A 810 -2.55 -10.03 27.40
C MET A 810 -2.54 -8.51 27.42
N GLU A 811 -2.64 -7.93 26.22
CA GLU A 811 -2.87 -6.50 25.97
C GLU A 811 -4.04 -6.31 25.02
N ALA A 812 -4.84 -5.27 25.27
CA ALA A 812 -5.86 -4.81 24.34
C ALA A 812 -5.65 -3.33 24.04
N SER A 813 -5.97 -2.90 22.84
CA SER A 813 -5.96 -1.47 22.50
C SER A 813 -7.15 -1.06 21.64
N VAL A 814 -7.54 0.20 21.83
CA VAL A 814 -8.46 0.90 20.94
C VAL A 814 -7.73 2.09 20.38
N GLY A 815 -7.73 2.19 19.06
CA GLY A 815 -7.02 3.21 18.32
C GLY A 815 -7.91 3.96 17.36
N ILE A 816 -7.49 5.16 17.06
CA ILE A 816 -8.03 6.00 15.98
C ILE A 816 -6.89 6.28 15.02
N GLU A 817 -7.05 5.87 13.77
CA GLU A 817 -6.15 6.22 12.68
C GLU A 817 -6.75 7.30 11.77
N ASN A 818 -5.95 7.79 10.86
CA ASN A 818 -6.32 8.86 9.93
C ASN A 818 -6.47 10.24 10.58
N ILE A 819 -5.95 10.45 11.76
CA ILE A 819 -5.86 11.79 12.37
C ILE A 819 -4.90 12.62 11.51
N PHE A 820 -5.37 13.78 11.00
CA PHE A 820 -4.64 14.61 10.03
C PHE A 820 -4.14 13.84 8.79
N LYS A 821 -4.77 12.71 8.42
CA LYS A 821 -4.45 11.85 7.27
C LYS A 821 -3.15 11.03 7.39
N PHE A 822 -2.44 11.08 8.52
CA PHE A 822 -1.17 10.34 8.69
C PHE A 822 -0.89 9.84 10.10
N LEU A 823 -1.65 10.24 11.11
CA LEU A 823 -1.39 9.87 12.50
C LEU A 823 -2.40 8.84 12.99
N ARG A 824 -1.90 7.84 13.67
CA ARG A 824 -2.69 6.88 14.47
C ARG A 824 -2.31 7.04 15.94
N LEU A 825 -3.29 7.03 16.83
CA LEU A 825 -3.15 7.02 18.27
C LEU A 825 -3.90 5.82 18.83
N ASP A 826 -3.23 5.00 19.62
CA ASP A 826 -3.82 3.86 20.32
C ASP A 826 -3.72 4.09 21.81
N TYR A 827 -4.79 3.81 22.53
CA TYR A 827 -4.79 3.64 23.95
C TYR A 827 -4.73 2.16 24.29
N VAL A 828 -3.67 1.74 24.98
CA VAL A 828 -3.33 0.34 25.22
C VAL A 828 -3.51 0.02 26.70
N TRP A 829 -4.18 -1.08 27.00
CA TRP A 829 -4.33 -1.64 28.34
C TRP A 829 -3.60 -2.95 28.45
N ARG A 830 -2.85 -3.13 29.51
CA ARG A 830 -2.35 -4.40 30.01
C ARG A 830 -3.42 -5.04 30.88
N LEU A 831 -3.86 -6.24 30.52
CA LEU A 831 -5.04 -6.85 31.12
C LEU A 831 -4.72 -7.63 32.41
N ASN A 832 -3.54 -8.24 32.48
CA ASN A 832 -3.09 -9.05 33.61
C ASN A 832 -1.61 -8.85 33.93
N TYR A 833 -1.07 -9.56 34.95
CA TYR A 833 0.28 -9.35 35.50
C TYR A 833 0.55 -7.88 35.85
N ARG A 834 -0.42 -7.24 36.51
CA ARG A 834 -0.44 -5.78 36.75
C ARG A 834 0.29 -5.36 38.05
N ASP A 835 0.84 -6.30 38.78
CA ASP A 835 1.48 -6.18 40.09
C ASP A 835 3.00 -6.17 40.03
N HIS A 836 3.61 -6.39 38.86
CA HIS A 836 5.05 -6.33 38.71
C HIS A 836 5.58 -4.90 38.91
N PRO A 837 6.74 -4.75 39.56
CA PRO A 837 7.33 -3.43 39.79
C PRO A 837 7.72 -2.70 38.52
N GLY A 838 7.48 -1.39 38.45
CA GLY A 838 7.96 -0.53 37.39
C GLY A 838 7.28 -0.74 36.04
N ILE A 839 6.11 -1.42 35.98
CA ILE A 839 5.35 -1.63 34.74
C ILE A 839 4.41 -0.47 34.43
N GLN A 840 4.07 -0.34 33.17
CA GLN A 840 2.94 0.46 32.72
C GLN A 840 1.72 -0.44 32.51
N THR A 841 0.60 -0.16 33.18
CA THR A 841 -0.65 -0.90 32.99
C THR A 841 -1.51 -0.35 31.86
N LYS A 842 -1.26 0.89 31.45
CA LYS A 842 -1.97 1.59 30.38
C LYS A 842 -1.07 2.67 29.78
N GLY A 843 -1.30 3.03 28.53
CA GLY A 843 -0.54 4.10 27.89
C GLY A 843 -1.03 4.45 26.49
N VAL A 844 -0.70 5.66 26.06
CA VAL A 844 -0.94 6.11 24.68
C VAL A 844 0.28 5.78 23.81
N ARG A 845 0.03 5.30 22.62
CA ARG A 845 1.05 5.02 21.58
C ARG A 845 0.64 5.64 20.26
N PHE A 846 1.61 5.96 19.44
CA PHE A 846 1.36 6.59 18.15
C PHE A 846 2.08 5.87 17.01
N MET A 847 1.58 6.04 15.81
CA MET A 847 2.22 5.60 14.57
C MET A 847 1.98 6.67 13.49
N MET A 848 3.01 6.96 12.73
CA MET A 848 2.86 7.74 11.51
C MET A 848 2.65 6.78 10.34
N ARG A 849 1.47 6.85 9.72
CA ARG A 849 1.09 6.02 8.59
C ARG A 849 0.22 6.84 7.64
N MET A 850 0.71 7.08 6.45
CA MET A 850 -0.13 7.61 5.38
C MET A 850 -0.92 6.46 4.75
N SER A 851 -2.24 6.62 4.64
CA SER A 851 -3.13 5.68 3.96
C SER A 851 -4.12 6.45 3.07
N PHE A 852 -4.54 5.83 1.97
CA PHE A 852 -5.61 6.36 1.13
C PHE A 852 -6.95 6.37 1.85
#